data_2c6fab7c409480224c28f6478b007589
#
_entry.id   2c6fab7c409480224c28f6478b007589
#
_cell.length_a   1.000
_cell.length_b   1.000
_cell.length_c   1.000
_cell.angle_alpha   90.00
_cell.angle_beta   90.00
_cell.angle_gamma   90.00
#
_symmetry.space_group_name_H-M   'P 1'
#
loop_
_entity.id
_entity.type
_entity.pdbx_description
1 polymer ?
#
loop_
_entity_poly.entity_id
_entity_poly.type
_entity_poly.pdbx_seq_one_letter_code
_entity_poly.pdbx_strand_id
1 'polypeptide(L)'
;MARKTPLEKIRNIGIAAHIDAGKTTTTERILFYTGKTHKIGETHDGAAVTDFMEQEKERGITIQSAAVTATWKGHQINIIDTPGHVDFTIEVERSLRVLDGVVAVFCAVGGVQSQSETVWRQANRYEVPRMVFVNKMDRTGADFYRVVDQIKTRLGANAVPIQLPIGSEDKFNGLIDLMTMRAEIYTNDLGTDIKEEDIPADMIEKAQQYHDAMVEAIASEDDALMEKYFEDPASITVDELKAVLRKAVCENKIVPVTCGTAFKNKGVQLLLNAVVDYMPSPVDVKAIEGELEDGTKTERHSSDSEPFSALAFKVMTDPYVGRLTFLRVYSGIITAGSYVLNATNGKKERIARLVRMYADQRLEEQEVYAGDICAGVGLKDTTTGDTLCDEKAPIILERMTFPEPVISVAIEPKTKADQDKMGIALQKLAEEDPSFRVKSDTETGQTIISGMGELHLDIIVDRMLREFKVEANIGKPQVAYRETIRGNADQDSKFIRQSGGKGQYGHVKVRISPAEENAGFVFENKIVGGAIPKEYIEPARKGMEEALEGGILAGFPMIDVKVELYDGSYHEVDSSEMAFKIAGSMAIKDGCRKAQPCILEPMMKVEIEIPDEFTGTIIGDISRRRGRVEGQEPQGNTGNVIVRALVPLANMFGYATDLRSNTQGRGTFSMEFHNYEQVPANVEKEIIEKSGAAKA
;
A
#
# COMPACT_ATOMS: atom_id res chain seq x y z
N MET A 1 34.01 0.78 10.14
CA MET A 1 34.13 -0.48 10.92
C MET A 1 33.58 -1.61 10.08
N ALA A 2 33.95 -2.87 10.36
CA ALA A 2 33.31 -4.00 9.64
C ALA A 2 31.84 -4.12 10.08
N ARG A 3 30.98 -4.44 9.13
CA ARG A 3 29.53 -4.68 9.38
C ARG A 3 29.34 -5.76 10.47
N LYS A 4 28.40 -5.53 11.39
CA LYS A 4 28.16 -6.43 12.54
C LYS A 4 27.46 -7.73 12.12
N THR A 5 26.52 -7.64 11.17
CA THR A 5 25.74 -8.79 10.67
C THR A 5 25.99 -8.97 9.18
N PRO A 6 26.42 -10.13 8.70
CA PRO A 6 26.56 -10.39 7.27
C PRO A 6 25.26 -10.16 6.50
N LEU A 7 25.37 -9.73 5.25
CA LEU A 7 24.22 -9.35 4.42
C LEU A 7 23.23 -10.50 4.23
N GLU A 8 23.72 -11.73 4.09
CA GLU A 8 22.93 -12.95 3.96
C GLU A 8 22.09 -13.27 5.22
N LYS A 9 22.48 -12.69 6.36
CA LYS A 9 21.79 -12.87 7.66
C LYS A 9 20.86 -11.72 8.00
N ILE A 10 20.54 -10.84 7.07
CA ILE A 10 19.52 -9.81 7.22
C ILE A 10 18.19 -10.32 6.65
N ARG A 11 17.09 -9.99 7.31
CA ARG A 11 15.72 -10.21 6.82
C ARG A 11 14.94 -8.91 6.98
N ASN A 12 14.47 -8.34 5.89
CA ASN A 12 13.61 -7.16 5.89
C ASN A 12 12.19 -7.62 5.57
N ILE A 13 11.38 -7.80 6.60
CA ILE A 13 10.06 -8.37 6.48
C ILE A 13 8.97 -7.38 6.87
N GLY A 14 7.85 -7.42 6.14
CA GLY A 14 6.62 -6.78 6.56
C GLY A 14 5.67 -7.77 7.21
N ILE A 15 4.91 -7.30 8.19
CA ILE A 15 3.78 -8.06 8.71
C ILE A 15 2.51 -7.41 8.18
N ALA A 16 1.80 -8.11 7.32
CA ALA A 16 0.59 -7.63 6.65
C ALA A 16 -0.61 -8.50 7.02
N ALA A 17 -1.75 -7.89 7.25
CA ALA A 17 -2.96 -8.59 7.65
C ALA A 17 -4.21 -7.73 7.40
N HIS A 18 -5.37 -8.35 7.32
CA HIS A 18 -6.62 -7.62 7.47
C HIS A 18 -6.84 -7.16 8.93
N ILE A 19 -7.81 -6.28 9.12
CA ILE A 19 -8.20 -5.79 10.46
C ILE A 19 -8.53 -6.98 11.36
N ASP A 20 -8.09 -6.92 12.61
CA ASP A 20 -8.32 -7.96 13.62
C ASP A 20 -7.75 -9.35 13.33
N ALA A 21 -6.88 -9.54 12.33
CA ALA A 21 -6.19 -10.84 12.16
C ALA A 21 -5.14 -11.12 13.26
N GLY A 22 -4.78 -10.12 14.04
CA GLY A 22 -3.80 -10.21 15.10
C GLY A 22 -2.38 -9.84 14.68
N LYS A 23 -2.26 -8.92 13.73
CA LYS A 23 -0.99 -8.39 13.22
C LYS A 23 -0.13 -7.81 14.34
N THR A 24 -0.59 -6.77 15.03
CA THR A 24 0.13 -6.11 16.14
C THR A 24 0.46 -7.09 17.27
N THR A 25 -0.47 -7.98 17.62
CA THR A 25 -0.21 -9.04 18.59
C THR A 25 0.94 -9.95 18.16
N THR A 26 1.00 -10.32 16.86
CA THR A 26 2.09 -11.15 16.33
C THR A 26 3.42 -10.39 16.40
N THR A 27 3.46 -9.12 16.01
CA THR A 27 4.64 -8.26 16.09
C THR A 27 5.12 -8.12 17.54
N GLU A 28 4.23 -7.85 18.50
CA GLU A 28 4.57 -7.74 19.92
C GLU A 28 5.16 -9.05 20.48
N ARG A 29 4.63 -10.22 20.07
CA ARG A 29 5.19 -11.52 20.47
C ARG A 29 6.58 -11.77 19.86
N ILE A 30 6.80 -11.34 18.62
CA ILE A 30 8.13 -11.39 18.01
C ILE A 30 9.11 -10.54 18.82
N LEU A 31 8.74 -9.32 19.21
CA LEU A 31 9.59 -8.44 20.02
C LEU A 31 9.87 -9.04 21.41
N PHE A 32 8.89 -9.68 22.03
CA PHE A 32 9.06 -10.36 23.30
C PHE A 32 10.04 -11.53 23.20
N TYR A 33 9.86 -12.45 22.25
CA TYR A 33 10.73 -13.62 22.11
C TYR A 33 12.15 -13.27 21.65
N THR A 34 12.32 -12.17 20.96
CA THR A 34 13.64 -11.65 20.58
C THR A 34 14.30 -10.83 21.68
N GLY A 35 13.67 -10.71 22.87
CA GLY A 35 14.21 -10.02 24.04
C GLY A 35 14.27 -8.50 23.90
N LYS A 36 13.46 -7.93 22.97
CA LYS A 36 13.39 -6.48 22.77
C LYS A 36 12.43 -5.81 23.73
N THR A 37 11.42 -6.52 24.19
CA THR A 37 10.50 -6.08 25.25
C THR A 37 10.55 -7.06 26.42
N HIS A 38 10.41 -6.55 27.63
CA HIS A 38 10.38 -7.37 28.86
C HIS A 38 8.97 -7.76 29.30
N LYS A 39 7.97 -7.11 28.71
CA LYS A 39 6.55 -7.36 28.96
C LYS A 39 5.87 -7.70 27.65
N ILE A 40 4.90 -8.58 27.73
CA ILE A 40 4.00 -8.86 26.61
C ILE A 40 3.03 -7.67 26.51
N GLY A 41 3.14 -6.88 25.44
CA GLY A 41 2.20 -5.80 25.11
C GLY A 41 0.86 -6.38 24.66
N GLU A 42 -0.23 -5.93 25.27
CA GLU A 42 -1.59 -6.26 24.84
C GLU A 42 -2.19 -5.05 24.11
N THR A 43 -2.68 -5.28 22.90
CA THR A 43 -3.30 -4.22 22.08
C THR A 43 -4.53 -3.63 22.73
N HIS A 44 -5.32 -4.45 23.43
CA HIS A 44 -6.53 -3.99 24.13
C HIS A 44 -6.25 -3.10 25.34
N ASP A 45 -5.06 -3.19 25.92
CA ASP A 45 -4.65 -2.36 27.06
C ASP A 45 -3.87 -1.11 26.63
N GLY A 46 -3.72 -0.88 25.30
CA GLY A 46 -2.92 0.23 24.75
C GLY A 46 -1.42 0.14 25.09
N ALA A 47 -0.94 -1.06 25.40
CA ALA A 47 0.43 -1.32 25.84
C ALA A 47 1.36 -1.79 24.70
N ALA A 48 0.87 -1.83 23.46
CA ALA A 48 1.66 -2.23 22.31
C ALA A 48 2.75 -1.19 22.02
N VAL A 49 3.98 -1.64 21.82
CA VAL A 49 5.14 -0.78 21.55
C VAL A 49 5.14 -0.27 20.12
N THR A 50 4.62 -1.05 19.19
CA THR A 50 4.53 -0.69 17.77
C THR A 50 3.43 0.32 17.48
N ASP A 51 2.38 0.39 18.29
CA ASP A 51 1.32 1.40 18.21
C ASP A 51 1.72 2.59 19.09
N PHE A 52 2.50 3.52 18.56
CA PHE A 52 3.06 4.64 19.33
C PHE A 52 2.16 5.87 19.39
N MET A 53 1.21 6.02 18.46
CA MET A 53 0.26 7.12 18.46
C MET A 53 -0.86 6.90 19.49
N GLU A 54 -1.33 7.98 20.12
CA GLU A 54 -2.48 7.90 21.03
C GLU A 54 -3.73 7.37 20.31
N GLN A 55 -3.94 7.80 19.06
CA GLN A 55 -5.06 7.36 18.22
C GLN A 55 -5.03 5.85 17.92
N GLU A 56 -3.86 5.27 17.73
CA GLU A 56 -3.68 3.83 17.54
C GLU A 56 -4.10 3.06 18.80
N LYS A 57 -3.66 3.53 19.96
CA LYS A 57 -3.98 2.94 21.25
C LYS A 57 -5.47 3.04 21.60
N GLU A 58 -6.06 4.20 21.36
CA GLU A 58 -7.49 4.43 21.62
C GLU A 58 -8.41 3.62 20.70
N ARG A 59 -8.02 3.47 19.43
CA ARG A 59 -8.83 2.79 18.41
C ARG A 59 -8.50 1.30 18.25
N GLY A 60 -7.36 0.86 18.80
CA GLY A 60 -6.88 -0.53 18.67
C GLY A 60 -6.48 -0.91 17.24
N ILE A 61 -6.09 0.06 16.41
CA ILE A 61 -5.68 -0.16 15.01
C ILE A 61 -4.33 0.51 14.75
N THR A 62 -3.48 -0.12 13.96
CA THR A 62 -2.26 0.50 13.45
C THR A 62 -2.61 1.49 12.34
N ILE A 63 -2.14 2.72 12.47
CA ILE A 63 -2.36 3.82 11.52
C ILE A 63 -1.10 4.06 10.69
N GLN A 64 0.04 4.14 11.37
CA GLN A 64 1.34 4.35 10.73
C GLN A 64 2.22 3.10 10.83
N SER A 65 2.94 2.80 9.76
CA SER A 65 3.91 1.71 9.78
C SER A 65 5.03 2.00 10.79
N ALA A 66 5.32 1.04 11.64
CA ALA A 66 6.44 1.07 12.60
C ALA A 66 7.56 0.17 12.11
N ALA A 67 8.79 0.70 12.10
CA ALA A 67 9.97 -0.08 11.76
C ALA A 67 10.73 -0.43 13.03
N VAL A 68 10.96 -1.72 13.28
CA VAL A 68 11.71 -2.21 14.44
C VAL A 68 12.73 -3.25 14.01
N THR A 69 13.85 -3.31 14.73
CA THR A 69 14.91 -4.30 14.47
C THR A 69 15.01 -5.30 15.62
N ALA A 70 15.03 -6.58 15.30
CA ALA A 70 15.16 -7.69 16.24
C ALA A 70 16.32 -8.60 15.83
N THR A 71 16.71 -9.53 16.70
CA THR A 71 17.74 -10.53 16.41
C THR A 71 17.22 -11.92 16.79
N TRP A 72 17.32 -12.89 15.87
CA TRP A 72 16.90 -14.26 16.09
C TRP A 72 17.88 -15.24 15.45
N LYS A 73 18.37 -16.22 16.20
CA LYS A 73 19.33 -17.22 15.72
C LYS A 73 20.51 -16.64 14.93
N GLY A 74 21.06 -15.51 15.40
CA GLY A 74 22.18 -14.83 14.75
C GLY A 74 21.84 -14.08 13.45
N HIS A 75 20.55 -13.93 13.13
CA HIS A 75 20.06 -13.11 12.02
C HIS A 75 19.49 -11.79 12.56
N GLN A 76 19.70 -10.72 11.82
CA GLN A 76 19.04 -9.44 12.03
C GLN A 76 17.72 -9.43 11.25
N ILE A 77 16.62 -9.18 11.96
CA ILE A 77 15.28 -9.09 11.37
C ILE A 77 14.80 -7.66 11.53
N ASN A 78 14.69 -6.94 10.43
CA ASN A 78 14.02 -5.64 10.37
C ASN A 78 12.55 -5.90 10.03
N ILE A 79 11.67 -5.46 10.89
CA ILE A 79 10.23 -5.69 10.79
C ILE A 79 9.56 -4.36 10.53
N ILE A 80 8.74 -4.27 9.49
CA ILE A 80 7.83 -3.15 9.27
C ILE A 80 6.42 -3.65 9.54
N ASP A 81 5.83 -3.14 10.62
CA ASP A 81 4.44 -3.38 10.95
C ASP A 81 3.55 -2.46 10.14
N THR A 82 2.74 -3.01 9.22
CA THR A 82 1.93 -2.22 8.29
C THR A 82 0.50 -2.06 8.78
N PRO A 83 -0.21 -0.95 8.48
CA PRO A 83 -1.63 -0.85 8.79
C PRO A 83 -2.47 -1.93 8.12
N GLY A 84 -3.54 -2.35 8.77
CA GLY A 84 -4.50 -3.31 8.21
C GLY A 84 -5.73 -2.64 7.58
N HIS A 85 -5.92 -1.32 7.75
CA HIS A 85 -7.10 -0.60 7.27
C HIS A 85 -6.88 -0.02 5.86
N VAL A 86 -7.90 -0.11 5.02
CA VAL A 86 -7.83 0.32 3.60
C VAL A 86 -7.57 1.82 3.42
N ASP A 87 -7.97 2.66 4.37
CA ASP A 87 -7.69 4.10 4.33
C ASP A 87 -6.18 4.42 4.43
N PHE A 88 -5.38 3.43 4.88
CA PHE A 88 -3.92 3.53 5.01
C PHE A 88 -3.17 2.63 4.03
N THR A 89 -3.76 2.32 2.90
CA THR A 89 -3.16 1.45 1.85
C THR A 89 -1.82 1.96 1.39
N ILE A 90 -1.62 3.28 1.39
CA ILE A 90 -0.34 3.91 1.03
C ILE A 90 0.80 3.53 1.98
N GLU A 91 0.52 3.37 3.28
CA GLU A 91 1.51 2.88 4.25
C GLU A 91 1.95 1.45 3.90
N VAL A 92 1.00 0.62 3.45
CA VAL A 92 1.28 -0.74 2.99
C VAL A 92 2.14 -0.71 1.72
N GLU A 93 1.77 0.10 0.73
CA GLU A 93 2.53 0.21 -0.53
C GLU A 93 3.95 0.72 -0.32
N ARG A 94 4.13 1.77 0.50
CA ARG A 94 5.45 2.28 0.88
C ARG A 94 6.31 1.21 1.52
N SER A 95 5.71 0.42 2.41
CA SER A 95 6.39 -0.67 3.10
C SER A 95 6.77 -1.78 2.15
N LEU A 96 5.83 -2.26 1.33
CA LEU A 96 6.08 -3.33 0.35
C LEU A 96 7.23 -3.01 -0.61
N ARG A 97 7.40 -1.74 -0.96
CA ARG A 97 8.46 -1.30 -1.88
C ARG A 97 9.87 -1.49 -1.32
N VAL A 98 10.02 -1.49 0.00
CA VAL A 98 11.33 -1.55 0.69
C VAL A 98 11.57 -2.86 1.42
N LEU A 99 10.62 -3.77 1.37
CA LEU A 99 10.69 -5.10 2.00
C LEU A 99 11.25 -6.14 1.04
N ASP A 100 12.00 -7.08 1.60
CA ASP A 100 12.49 -8.25 0.86
C ASP A 100 11.48 -9.41 0.94
N GLY A 101 10.55 -9.37 1.92
CA GLY A 101 9.51 -10.38 2.06
C GLY A 101 8.39 -9.97 3.00
N VAL A 102 7.27 -10.69 2.96
CA VAL A 102 6.07 -10.42 3.76
C VAL A 102 5.59 -11.66 4.49
N VAL A 103 5.27 -11.51 5.77
CA VAL A 103 4.49 -12.46 6.55
C VAL A 103 3.03 -12.01 6.47
N ALA A 104 2.21 -12.73 5.72
CA ALA A 104 0.79 -12.48 5.59
C ALA A 104 0.03 -13.23 6.71
N VAL A 105 -0.57 -12.49 7.63
CA VAL A 105 -1.29 -13.05 8.77
C VAL A 105 -2.78 -13.17 8.43
N PHE A 106 -3.31 -14.38 8.46
CA PHE A 106 -4.72 -14.68 8.24
C PHE A 106 -5.39 -15.15 9.53
N CYS A 107 -6.64 -14.78 9.75
CA CYS A 107 -7.43 -15.29 10.86
C CYS A 107 -7.96 -16.69 10.53
N ALA A 108 -7.75 -17.67 11.41
CA ALA A 108 -8.24 -19.04 11.23
C ALA A 108 -9.78 -19.12 11.13
N VAL A 109 -10.50 -18.14 11.69
CA VAL A 109 -11.96 -18.03 11.60
C VAL A 109 -12.40 -17.24 10.37
N GLY A 110 -11.82 -16.05 10.15
CA GLY A 110 -12.20 -15.15 9.05
C GLY A 110 -11.69 -15.60 7.68
N GLY A 111 -10.57 -16.31 7.63
CA GLY A 111 -9.95 -16.73 6.37
C GLY A 111 -9.48 -15.57 5.50
N VAL A 112 -9.64 -15.71 4.18
CA VAL A 112 -9.31 -14.67 3.19
C VAL A 112 -10.44 -13.67 3.09
N GLN A 113 -10.17 -12.42 3.42
CA GLN A 113 -11.10 -11.28 3.30
C GLN A 113 -10.65 -10.34 2.18
N SER A 114 -11.49 -9.35 1.77
CA SER A 114 -11.18 -8.43 0.67
C SER A 114 -9.92 -7.61 0.92
N GLN A 115 -9.70 -7.19 2.16
CA GLN A 115 -8.46 -6.48 2.54
C GLN A 115 -7.23 -7.36 2.34
N SER A 116 -7.32 -8.66 2.65
CA SER A 116 -6.25 -9.61 2.40
C SER A 116 -5.96 -9.74 0.89
N GLU A 117 -7.00 -9.76 0.05
CA GLU A 117 -6.86 -9.79 -1.41
C GLU A 117 -6.18 -8.54 -1.94
N THR A 118 -6.52 -7.36 -1.39
CA THR A 118 -5.91 -6.09 -1.79
C THR A 118 -4.42 -6.06 -1.46
N VAL A 119 -4.04 -6.39 -0.23
CA VAL A 119 -2.62 -6.46 0.18
C VAL A 119 -1.88 -7.52 -0.62
N TRP A 120 -2.53 -8.65 -0.91
CA TRP A 120 -1.94 -9.72 -1.74
C TRP A 120 -1.68 -9.27 -3.18
N ARG A 121 -2.62 -8.55 -3.81
CA ARG A 121 -2.43 -7.95 -5.14
C ARG A 121 -1.30 -6.93 -5.16
N GLN A 122 -1.20 -6.09 -4.12
CA GLN A 122 -0.08 -5.15 -4.00
C GLN A 122 1.26 -5.88 -3.89
N ALA A 123 1.33 -6.93 -3.06
CA ALA A 123 2.54 -7.75 -2.96
C ALA A 123 2.88 -8.47 -4.28
N ASN A 124 1.87 -8.87 -5.09
CA ASN A 124 2.09 -9.38 -6.44
C ASN A 124 2.69 -8.33 -7.37
N ARG A 125 2.15 -7.10 -7.32
CA ARG A 125 2.63 -5.98 -8.15
C ARG A 125 4.11 -5.67 -7.92
N TYR A 126 4.57 -5.77 -6.68
CA TYR A 126 5.97 -5.54 -6.30
C TYR A 126 6.81 -6.81 -6.28
N GLU A 127 6.27 -7.94 -6.73
CA GLU A 127 6.93 -9.25 -6.75
C GLU A 127 7.55 -9.65 -5.39
N VAL A 128 6.95 -9.21 -4.28
CA VAL A 128 7.50 -9.45 -2.94
C VAL A 128 7.22 -10.90 -2.50
N PRO A 129 8.26 -11.68 -2.15
CA PRO A 129 8.13 -13.03 -1.58
C PRO A 129 7.29 -13.06 -0.32
N ARG A 130 6.51 -14.13 -0.14
CA ARG A 130 5.54 -14.24 0.95
C ARG A 130 5.60 -15.56 1.66
N MET A 131 5.26 -15.50 2.96
CA MET A 131 4.84 -16.65 3.73
C MET A 131 3.54 -16.32 4.48
N VAL A 132 2.83 -17.35 4.89
CA VAL A 132 1.54 -17.21 5.57
C VAL A 132 1.65 -17.68 7.01
N PHE A 133 1.02 -16.91 7.91
CA PHE A 133 0.77 -17.30 9.29
C PHE A 133 -0.74 -17.32 9.58
N VAL A 134 -1.32 -18.51 9.71
CA VAL A 134 -2.72 -18.69 10.10
C VAL A 134 -2.84 -18.55 11.61
N ASN A 135 -3.30 -17.39 12.06
CA ASN A 135 -3.37 -16.98 13.46
C ASN A 135 -4.75 -17.21 14.06
N LYS A 136 -4.85 -17.12 15.38
CA LYS A 136 -6.09 -17.29 16.15
C LYS A 136 -6.65 -18.72 16.08
N MET A 137 -5.78 -19.73 16.09
CA MET A 137 -6.18 -21.13 16.11
C MET A 137 -6.94 -21.53 17.40
N ASP A 138 -6.90 -20.67 18.42
CA ASP A 138 -7.60 -20.81 19.70
C ASP A 138 -9.07 -20.35 19.67
N ARG A 139 -9.51 -19.69 18.59
CA ARG A 139 -10.86 -19.16 18.49
C ARG A 139 -11.87 -20.21 18.04
N THR A 140 -13.11 -20.10 18.58
CA THR A 140 -14.22 -20.95 18.14
C THR A 140 -14.48 -20.78 16.64
N GLY A 141 -14.56 -21.90 15.91
CA GLY A 141 -14.70 -21.91 14.44
C GLY A 141 -13.37 -21.81 13.69
N ALA A 142 -12.21 -21.91 14.36
CA ALA A 142 -10.90 -21.91 13.71
C ALA A 142 -10.72 -23.15 12.84
N ASP A 143 -10.42 -22.94 11.56
CA ASP A 143 -10.17 -23.99 10.57
C ASP A 143 -8.98 -23.65 9.68
N PHE A 144 -7.86 -24.25 9.96
CA PHE A 144 -6.61 -24.09 9.21
C PHE A 144 -6.75 -24.52 7.75
N TYR A 145 -7.37 -25.69 7.52
CA TYR A 145 -7.43 -26.31 6.20
C TYR A 145 -8.29 -25.51 5.24
N ARG A 146 -9.42 -25.01 5.72
CA ARG A 146 -10.28 -24.08 4.98
C ARG A 146 -9.54 -22.81 4.58
N VAL A 147 -8.74 -22.24 5.47
CA VAL A 147 -7.95 -21.02 5.15
C VAL A 147 -6.91 -21.31 4.07
N VAL A 148 -6.20 -22.45 4.17
CA VAL A 148 -5.23 -22.86 3.12
C VAL A 148 -5.93 -23.02 1.76
N ASP A 149 -7.10 -23.65 1.73
CA ASP A 149 -7.87 -23.80 0.50
C ASP A 149 -8.32 -22.45 -0.07
N GLN A 150 -8.80 -21.55 0.77
CA GLN A 150 -9.14 -20.18 0.34
C GLN A 150 -7.93 -19.41 -0.22
N ILE A 151 -6.74 -19.56 0.34
CA ILE A 151 -5.52 -18.95 -0.19
C ILE A 151 -5.22 -19.49 -1.60
N LYS A 152 -5.37 -20.79 -1.82
CA LYS A 152 -5.20 -21.41 -3.13
C LYS A 152 -6.26 -20.93 -4.14
N THR A 153 -7.52 -20.95 -3.74
CA THR A 153 -8.64 -20.70 -4.67
C THR A 153 -8.90 -19.23 -4.93
N ARG A 154 -8.83 -18.37 -3.91
CA ARG A 154 -9.15 -16.93 -4.03
C ARG A 154 -7.93 -16.08 -4.37
N LEU A 155 -6.74 -16.43 -3.87
CA LEU A 155 -5.53 -15.68 -4.13
C LEU A 155 -4.68 -16.27 -5.26
N GLY A 156 -5.03 -17.46 -5.76
CA GLY A 156 -4.30 -18.16 -6.82
C GLY A 156 -2.87 -18.56 -6.41
N ALA A 157 -2.60 -18.69 -5.11
CA ALA A 157 -1.27 -18.93 -4.58
C ALA A 157 -0.98 -20.44 -4.47
N ASN A 158 0.26 -20.83 -4.77
CA ASN A 158 0.75 -22.17 -4.46
C ASN A 158 1.09 -22.27 -2.96
N ALA A 159 0.04 -22.33 -2.13
CA ALA A 159 0.16 -22.38 -0.68
C ALA A 159 0.48 -23.80 -0.21
N VAL A 160 1.64 -23.98 0.39
CA VAL A 160 2.14 -25.28 0.85
C VAL A 160 2.27 -25.25 2.38
N PRO A 161 1.42 -25.99 3.12
CA PRO A 161 1.59 -26.14 4.55
C PRO A 161 2.94 -26.78 4.89
N ILE A 162 3.71 -26.13 5.76
CA ILE A 162 4.94 -26.66 6.35
C ILE A 162 4.73 -27.05 7.81
N GLN A 163 3.57 -26.73 8.37
CA GLN A 163 3.14 -27.05 9.72
C GLN A 163 1.65 -27.44 9.70
N LEU A 164 1.26 -28.31 10.63
CA LEU A 164 -0.14 -28.61 10.90
C LEU A 164 -0.49 -28.33 12.36
N PRO A 165 -1.70 -27.82 12.65
CA PRO A 165 -2.13 -27.60 14.03
C PRO A 165 -2.47 -28.92 14.73
N ILE A 166 -2.08 -29.05 16.00
CA ILE A 166 -2.52 -30.11 16.90
C ILE A 166 -3.70 -29.59 17.71
N GLY A 167 -4.90 -30.05 17.34
CA GLY A 167 -6.15 -29.53 17.87
C GLY A 167 -6.54 -28.18 17.27
N SER A 168 -7.69 -27.69 17.69
CA SER A 168 -8.22 -26.36 17.34
C SER A 168 -9.02 -25.82 18.52
N GLU A 169 -9.30 -24.54 18.53
CA GLU A 169 -10.02 -23.86 19.59
C GLU A 169 -9.31 -24.05 20.95
N ASP A 170 -10.05 -24.34 22.01
CA ASP A 170 -9.49 -24.56 23.33
C ASP A 170 -8.56 -25.78 23.42
N LYS A 171 -8.62 -26.67 22.42
CA LYS A 171 -7.75 -27.87 22.35
C LYS A 171 -6.46 -27.64 21.60
N PHE A 172 -6.24 -26.44 21.05
CA PHE A 172 -5.02 -26.09 20.33
C PHE A 172 -3.83 -26.03 21.32
N ASN A 173 -2.94 -27.02 21.25
CA ASN A 173 -1.83 -27.15 22.20
C ASN A 173 -0.45 -27.26 21.56
N GLY A 174 -0.37 -27.45 20.24
CA GLY A 174 0.92 -27.62 19.57
C GLY A 174 0.80 -27.59 18.06
N LEU A 175 1.91 -27.89 17.41
CA LEU A 175 2.09 -27.90 15.97
C LEU A 175 2.86 -29.16 15.54
N ILE A 176 2.59 -29.66 14.35
CA ILE A 176 3.42 -30.67 13.71
C ILE A 176 4.31 -29.94 12.70
N ASP A 177 5.61 -30.08 12.84
CA ASP A 177 6.57 -29.65 11.81
C ASP A 177 6.64 -30.75 10.74
N LEU A 178 6.17 -30.43 9.55
CA LEU A 178 6.17 -31.37 8.42
C LEU A 178 7.56 -31.61 7.82
N MET A 179 8.52 -30.72 8.04
CA MET A 179 9.91 -30.94 7.58
C MET A 179 10.62 -32.02 8.37
N THR A 180 10.42 -32.04 9.70
CA THR A 180 11.05 -32.99 10.62
C THR A 180 10.15 -34.13 11.02
N MET A 181 8.87 -34.07 10.71
CA MET A 181 7.84 -35.02 11.15
C MET A 181 7.83 -35.21 12.67
N ARG A 182 7.91 -34.09 13.40
CA ARG A 182 7.87 -34.06 14.87
C ARG A 182 6.75 -33.13 15.34
N ALA A 183 6.24 -33.39 16.52
CA ALA A 183 5.25 -32.55 17.20
C ALA A 183 5.93 -31.61 18.20
N GLU A 184 5.58 -30.33 18.12
CA GLU A 184 6.03 -29.25 19.01
C GLU A 184 4.90 -28.89 19.96
N ILE A 185 4.99 -29.36 21.21
CA ILE A 185 3.94 -29.18 22.22
C ILE A 185 4.33 -28.09 23.21
N TYR A 186 3.42 -27.13 23.39
CA TYR A 186 3.60 -26.02 24.34
C TYR A 186 3.16 -26.44 25.75
N THR A 187 4.08 -26.34 26.72
CA THR A 187 3.86 -26.80 28.08
C THR A 187 3.56 -25.69 29.07
N ASN A 188 3.75 -24.43 28.69
CA ASN A 188 3.43 -23.26 29.50
C ASN A 188 2.68 -22.17 28.76
N ASP A 189 1.99 -21.30 29.51
CA ASP A 189 1.16 -20.20 28.91
C ASP A 189 1.99 -19.09 28.26
N LEU A 190 3.27 -18.94 28.65
CA LEU A 190 4.17 -17.96 28.01
C LEU A 190 4.76 -18.47 26.70
N GLY A 191 4.51 -19.73 26.33
CA GLY A 191 5.03 -20.32 25.09
C GLY A 191 6.56 -20.45 25.05
N THR A 192 7.24 -20.33 26.20
CA THR A 192 8.73 -20.37 26.27
C THR A 192 9.26 -21.80 26.42
N ASP A 193 8.43 -22.73 26.82
CA ASP A 193 8.79 -24.14 27.00
C ASP A 193 8.05 -24.97 25.94
N ILE A 194 8.81 -25.38 24.91
CA ILE A 194 8.34 -26.21 23.81
C ILE A 194 9.01 -27.56 23.89
N LYS A 195 8.22 -28.64 23.90
CA LYS A 195 8.70 -30.00 23.88
C LYS A 195 8.50 -30.62 22.50
N GLU A 196 9.58 -31.18 21.99
CA GLU A 196 9.52 -32.00 20.78
C GLU A 196 9.11 -33.43 21.18
N GLU A 197 8.01 -33.90 20.60
CA GLU A 197 7.42 -35.21 20.87
C GLU A 197 7.09 -35.94 19.57
N ASP A 198 6.68 -37.21 19.66
CA ASP A 198 6.16 -37.93 18.49
C ASP A 198 4.79 -37.41 18.11
N ILE A 199 4.46 -37.49 16.81
CA ILE A 199 3.17 -37.07 16.30
C ILE A 199 2.04 -37.87 16.95
N PRO A 200 0.95 -37.24 17.44
CA PRO A 200 -0.21 -37.95 17.98
C PRO A 200 -0.73 -39.02 17.03
N ALA A 201 -1.07 -40.19 17.56
CA ALA A 201 -1.42 -41.36 16.75
C ALA A 201 -2.60 -41.13 15.77
N ASP A 202 -3.56 -40.28 16.16
CA ASP A 202 -4.71 -39.88 15.35
C ASP A 202 -4.37 -38.88 14.23
N MET A 203 -3.16 -38.31 14.23
CA MET A 203 -2.69 -37.35 13.25
C MET A 203 -1.60 -37.88 12.32
N ILE A 204 -1.03 -39.07 12.58
CA ILE A 204 0.08 -39.64 11.80
C ILE A 204 -0.26 -39.75 10.32
N GLU A 205 -1.40 -40.33 9.97
CA GLU A 205 -1.83 -40.52 8.56
C GLU A 205 -1.98 -39.17 7.86
N LYS A 206 -2.62 -38.23 8.53
CA LYS A 206 -2.81 -36.87 7.97
C LYS A 206 -1.49 -36.12 7.83
N ALA A 207 -0.61 -36.21 8.82
CA ALA A 207 0.71 -35.60 8.76
C ALA A 207 1.54 -36.17 7.60
N GLN A 208 1.49 -37.49 7.41
CA GLN A 208 2.18 -38.15 6.28
C GLN A 208 1.63 -37.67 4.94
N GLN A 209 0.30 -37.59 4.78
CA GLN A 209 -0.32 -37.09 3.55
C GLN A 209 0.13 -35.66 3.22
N TYR A 210 0.17 -34.77 4.20
CA TYR A 210 0.61 -33.39 3.99
C TYR A 210 2.12 -33.27 3.81
N HIS A 211 2.91 -34.12 4.46
CA HIS A 211 4.35 -34.22 4.24
C HIS A 211 4.64 -34.64 2.79
N ASP A 212 4.01 -35.71 2.30
CA ASP A 212 4.22 -36.19 0.93
C ASP A 212 3.85 -35.13 -0.11
N ALA A 213 2.70 -34.46 0.08
CA ALA A 213 2.26 -33.37 -0.77
C ALA A 213 3.22 -32.15 -0.71
N MET A 214 3.79 -31.85 0.45
CA MET A 214 4.81 -30.81 0.61
C MET A 214 6.11 -31.18 -0.12
N VAL A 215 6.60 -32.42 0.05
CA VAL A 215 7.82 -32.89 -0.61
C VAL A 215 7.65 -32.88 -2.14
N GLU A 216 6.52 -33.35 -2.66
CA GLU A 216 6.19 -33.31 -4.08
C GLU A 216 6.18 -31.87 -4.61
N ALA A 217 5.49 -30.95 -3.90
CA ALA A 217 5.43 -29.53 -4.30
C ALA A 217 6.81 -28.87 -4.32
N ILE A 218 7.69 -29.17 -3.34
CA ILE A 218 9.04 -28.64 -3.29
C ILE A 218 9.93 -29.28 -4.37
N ALA A 219 9.86 -30.60 -4.54
CA ALA A 219 10.66 -31.33 -5.53
C ALA A 219 10.34 -30.87 -6.97
N SER A 220 9.11 -30.49 -7.25
CA SER A 220 8.69 -30.00 -8.58
C SER A 220 9.38 -28.69 -9.01
N GLU A 221 10.03 -27.98 -8.09
CA GLU A 221 10.73 -26.72 -8.36
C GLU A 221 12.24 -26.87 -8.64
N ASP A 222 12.77 -28.11 -8.58
CA ASP A 222 14.19 -28.38 -8.85
C ASP A 222 14.37 -29.74 -9.52
N ASP A 223 14.94 -29.75 -10.72
CA ASP A 223 15.08 -30.97 -11.54
C ASP A 223 15.84 -32.08 -10.82
N ALA A 224 16.92 -31.76 -10.10
CA ALA A 224 17.74 -32.74 -9.39
C ALA A 224 16.98 -33.35 -8.20
N LEU A 225 16.17 -32.53 -7.49
CA LEU A 225 15.36 -33.00 -6.39
C LEU A 225 14.18 -33.84 -6.90
N MET A 226 13.62 -33.48 -8.06
CA MET A 226 12.55 -34.23 -8.72
C MET A 226 13.04 -35.61 -9.18
N GLU A 227 14.26 -35.72 -9.74
CA GLU A 227 14.84 -37.03 -10.07
C GLU A 227 14.96 -37.91 -8.82
N LYS A 228 15.52 -37.38 -7.72
CA LYS A 228 15.59 -38.09 -6.43
C LYS A 228 14.20 -38.49 -5.91
N TYR A 229 13.21 -37.63 -6.03
CA TYR A 229 11.84 -37.93 -5.60
C TYR A 229 11.25 -39.12 -6.34
N PHE A 230 11.50 -39.26 -7.65
CA PHE A 230 11.04 -40.40 -8.42
C PHE A 230 11.84 -41.68 -8.17
N GLU A 231 13.15 -41.58 -7.85
CA GLU A 231 13.97 -42.74 -7.55
C GLU A 231 13.70 -43.29 -6.13
N ASP A 232 13.79 -42.44 -5.13
CA ASP A 232 13.54 -42.78 -3.71
C ASP A 232 13.24 -41.52 -2.91
N PRO A 233 11.95 -41.20 -2.65
CA PRO A 233 11.57 -40.03 -1.85
C PRO A 233 12.20 -40.00 -0.45
N ALA A 234 12.50 -41.16 0.14
CA ALA A 234 13.10 -41.25 1.47
C ALA A 234 14.58 -40.87 1.49
N SER A 235 15.23 -40.77 0.33
CA SER A 235 16.63 -40.31 0.21
C SER A 235 16.77 -38.79 0.31
N ILE A 236 15.68 -38.06 0.19
CA ILE A 236 15.69 -36.59 0.24
C ILE A 236 15.90 -36.13 1.67
N THR A 237 16.92 -35.32 1.90
CA THR A 237 17.23 -34.78 3.23
C THR A 237 16.44 -33.51 3.52
N VAL A 238 16.25 -33.22 4.81
CA VAL A 238 15.59 -32.00 5.27
C VAL A 238 16.33 -30.73 4.79
N ASP A 239 17.66 -30.79 4.74
CA ASP A 239 18.48 -29.65 4.28
C ASP A 239 18.28 -29.37 2.77
N GLU A 240 18.17 -30.42 1.94
CA GLU A 240 17.84 -30.28 0.52
C GLU A 240 16.45 -29.67 0.33
N LEU A 241 15.43 -30.17 1.06
CA LEU A 241 14.07 -29.61 1.04
C LEU A 241 14.08 -28.13 1.44
N LYS A 242 14.77 -27.76 2.50
CA LYS A 242 14.87 -26.38 2.97
C LYS A 242 15.53 -25.47 1.93
N ALA A 243 16.61 -25.95 1.30
CA ALA A 243 17.34 -25.16 0.29
C ALA A 243 16.46 -24.88 -0.94
N VAL A 244 15.77 -25.90 -1.46
CA VAL A 244 14.87 -25.75 -2.61
C VAL A 244 13.63 -24.93 -2.25
N LEU A 245 13.01 -25.16 -1.09
CA LEU A 245 11.88 -24.36 -0.63
C LEU A 245 12.25 -22.88 -0.50
N ARG A 246 13.43 -22.56 0.09
CA ARG A 246 13.89 -21.17 0.18
C ARG A 246 14.02 -20.53 -1.20
N LYS A 247 14.63 -21.22 -2.16
CA LYS A 247 14.76 -20.74 -3.55
C LYS A 247 13.37 -20.48 -4.17
N ALA A 248 12.46 -21.45 -4.04
CA ALA A 248 11.11 -21.33 -4.57
C ALA A 248 10.29 -20.18 -3.92
N VAL A 249 10.50 -19.93 -2.63
CA VAL A 249 9.89 -18.77 -1.93
C VAL A 249 10.46 -17.45 -2.47
N CYS A 250 11.78 -17.34 -2.60
CA CYS A 250 12.44 -16.15 -3.16
C CYS A 250 12.00 -15.85 -4.60
N GLU A 251 11.68 -16.89 -5.38
CA GLU A 251 11.16 -16.80 -6.74
C GLU A 251 9.62 -16.64 -6.82
N ASN A 252 8.92 -16.51 -5.71
CA ASN A 252 7.44 -16.44 -5.61
C ASN A 252 6.68 -17.65 -6.19
N LYS A 253 7.30 -18.83 -6.25
CA LYS A 253 6.71 -20.06 -6.77
C LYS A 253 5.94 -20.84 -5.71
N ILE A 254 6.41 -20.83 -4.48
CA ILE A 254 5.77 -21.47 -3.33
C ILE A 254 5.55 -20.45 -2.22
N VAL A 255 4.40 -20.56 -1.55
CA VAL A 255 4.06 -19.78 -0.35
C VAL A 255 3.96 -20.75 0.83
N PRO A 256 4.96 -20.82 1.72
CA PRO A 256 4.91 -21.68 2.89
C PRO A 256 3.85 -21.18 3.89
N VAL A 257 3.06 -22.12 4.42
CA VAL A 257 2.00 -21.82 5.37
C VAL A 257 2.34 -22.39 6.74
N THR A 258 2.34 -21.51 7.74
CA THR A 258 2.51 -21.79 9.15
C THR A 258 1.23 -21.50 9.91
N CYS A 259 1.11 -21.95 11.16
CA CYS A 259 -0.07 -21.66 11.98
C CYS A 259 0.28 -21.44 13.46
N GLY A 260 -0.67 -20.84 14.18
CA GLY A 260 -0.49 -20.58 15.61
C GLY A 260 -1.59 -19.72 16.23
N THR A 261 -1.33 -19.27 17.42
CA THR A 261 -2.12 -18.26 18.13
C THR A 261 -1.19 -17.31 18.87
N ALA A 262 -0.99 -16.13 18.31
CA ALA A 262 -0.13 -15.12 18.91
C ALA A 262 -0.64 -14.70 20.31
N PHE A 263 -1.95 -14.58 20.49
CA PHE A 263 -2.55 -14.22 21.77
C PHE A 263 -2.27 -15.23 22.88
N LYS A 264 -2.26 -16.53 22.56
CA LYS A 264 -1.92 -17.62 23.49
C LYS A 264 -0.45 -18.02 23.45
N ASN A 265 0.40 -17.20 22.81
CA ASN A 265 1.86 -17.38 22.78
C ASN A 265 2.34 -18.70 22.13
N LYS A 266 1.61 -19.23 21.14
CA LYS A 266 1.94 -20.50 20.47
C LYS A 266 2.17 -20.29 18.98
N GLY A 267 3.25 -20.86 18.43
CA GLY A 267 3.59 -20.85 17.00
C GLY A 267 4.52 -19.72 16.56
N VAL A 268 4.73 -18.66 17.36
CA VAL A 268 5.50 -17.48 16.94
C VAL A 268 7.00 -17.75 16.84
N GLN A 269 7.59 -18.55 17.71
CA GLN A 269 9.00 -18.93 17.60
C GLN A 269 9.26 -19.79 16.35
N LEU A 270 8.32 -20.67 16.01
CA LEU A 270 8.41 -21.49 14.80
C LEU A 270 8.21 -20.64 13.54
N LEU A 271 7.35 -19.61 13.60
CA LEU A 271 7.25 -18.60 12.56
C LEU A 271 8.59 -17.86 12.37
N LEU A 272 9.24 -17.43 13.46
CA LEU A 272 10.56 -16.79 13.39
C LEU A 272 11.63 -17.72 12.80
N ASN A 273 11.60 -19.01 13.12
CA ASN A 273 12.47 -20.00 12.49
C ASN A 273 12.22 -20.07 10.98
N ALA A 274 10.95 -20.15 10.57
CA ALA A 274 10.58 -20.17 9.16
C ALA A 274 10.98 -18.90 8.42
N VAL A 275 10.87 -17.72 9.05
CA VAL A 275 11.37 -16.45 8.49
C VAL A 275 12.87 -16.51 8.23
N VAL A 276 13.65 -17.01 9.18
CA VAL A 276 15.12 -17.15 9.02
C VAL A 276 15.46 -18.15 7.93
N ASP A 277 14.76 -19.30 7.90
CA ASP A 277 15.06 -20.40 6.98
C ASP A 277 14.63 -20.11 5.55
N TYR A 278 13.46 -19.49 5.33
CA TYR A 278 12.82 -19.42 3.99
C TYR A 278 12.69 -18.02 3.40
N MET A 279 12.65 -16.95 4.22
CA MET A 279 12.50 -15.61 3.67
C MET A 279 13.83 -15.10 3.07
N PRO A 280 13.76 -14.30 2.00
CA PRO A 280 14.96 -13.78 1.35
C PRO A 280 15.77 -12.85 2.24
N SER A 281 17.06 -12.81 1.99
CA SER A 281 17.97 -11.75 2.41
C SER A 281 18.11 -10.72 1.29
N PRO A 282 18.71 -9.54 1.54
CA PRO A 282 18.94 -8.54 0.50
C PRO A 282 19.75 -9.00 -0.70
N VAL A 283 20.53 -10.10 -0.60
CA VAL A 283 21.28 -10.67 -1.73
C VAL A 283 20.48 -11.69 -2.54
N ASP A 284 19.37 -12.18 -2.01
CA ASP A 284 18.49 -13.13 -2.72
C ASP A 284 17.46 -12.44 -3.61
N VAL A 285 17.22 -11.13 -3.39
CA VAL A 285 16.27 -10.34 -4.18
C VAL A 285 16.98 -9.76 -5.42
N LYS A 286 16.18 -9.46 -6.44
CA LYS A 286 16.69 -8.83 -7.67
C LYS A 286 17.37 -7.49 -7.34
N ALA A 287 18.38 -7.14 -8.15
CA ALA A 287 18.98 -5.81 -8.12
C ALA A 287 17.90 -4.75 -8.31
N ILE A 288 18.03 -3.62 -7.59
CA ILE A 288 17.07 -2.54 -7.75
C ILE A 288 17.32 -1.77 -9.03
N GLU A 289 16.28 -1.65 -9.85
CA GLU A 289 16.32 -0.85 -11.08
C GLU A 289 16.26 0.65 -10.77
N GLY A 290 16.89 1.42 -11.63
CA GLY A 290 16.86 2.87 -11.59
C GLY A 290 17.22 3.48 -12.94
N GLU A 291 17.14 4.80 -13.01
CA GLU A 291 17.43 5.58 -14.20
C GLU A 291 18.50 6.62 -13.90
N LEU A 292 19.38 6.85 -14.86
CA LEU A 292 20.30 7.99 -14.85
C LEU A 292 19.57 9.26 -15.32
N GLU A 293 20.20 10.43 -15.15
CA GLU A 293 19.62 11.71 -15.60
C GLU A 293 19.28 11.76 -17.11
N ASP A 294 19.99 10.97 -17.91
CA ASP A 294 19.76 10.86 -19.36
C ASP A 294 18.67 9.85 -19.75
N GLY A 295 17.99 9.22 -18.76
CA GLY A 295 16.97 8.20 -18.96
C GLY A 295 17.52 6.80 -19.22
N THR A 296 18.84 6.59 -19.11
CA THR A 296 19.45 5.26 -19.26
C THR A 296 19.11 4.40 -18.05
N LYS A 297 18.54 3.22 -18.29
CA LYS A 297 18.25 2.25 -17.22
C LYS A 297 19.55 1.64 -16.68
N THR A 298 19.61 1.54 -15.39
CA THR A 298 20.73 0.93 -14.65
C THR A 298 20.21 0.22 -13.42
N GLU A 299 21.07 -0.52 -12.72
CA GLU A 299 20.71 -1.27 -11.52
C GLU A 299 21.75 -1.10 -10.40
N ARG A 300 21.34 -1.36 -9.17
CA ARG A 300 22.23 -1.45 -8.01
C ARG A 300 22.02 -2.78 -7.30
N HIS A 301 23.13 -3.46 -7.01
CA HIS A 301 23.13 -4.70 -6.25
C HIS A 301 23.30 -4.40 -4.76
N SER A 302 22.74 -5.24 -3.93
CA SER A 302 22.96 -5.15 -2.48
C SER A 302 24.38 -5.52 -2.13
N SER A 303 25.27 -4.51 -2.12
CA SER A 303 26.71 -4.64 -1.83
C SER A 303 27.25 -3.40 -1.15
N ASP A 304 28.06 -3.59 -0.11
CA ASP A 304 28.74 -2.48 0.61
C ASP A 304 29.80 -1.80 -0.27
N SER A 305 30.29 -2.46 -1.31
CA SER A 305 31.33 -1.95 -2.22
C SER A 305 30.79 -1.12 -3.38
N GLU A 306 29.48 -1.15 -3.64
CA GLU A 306 28.86 -0.31 -4.65
C GLU A 306 28.68 1.14 -4.17
N PRO A 307 28.49 2.10 -5.10
CA PRO A 307 28.14 3.47 -4.71
C PRO A 307 26.87 3.50 -3.89
N PHE A 308 26.82 4.41 -2.90
CA PHE A 308 25.66 4.55 -2.03
C PHE A 308 24.39 4.89 -2.82
N SER A 309 23.31 4.14 -2.55
CA SER A 309 21.96 4.50 -2.94
C SER A 309 20.95 4.04 -1.89
N ALA A 310 19.94 4.88 -1.64
CA ALA A 310 18.87 4.62 -0.69
C ALA A 310 17.56 5.27 -1.15
N LEU A 311 16.46 4.67 -0.77
CA LEU A 311 15.12 5.19 -0.98
C LEU A 311 14.55 5.74 0.33
N ALA A 312 14.09 6.98 0.32
CA ALA A 312 13.35 7.60 1.40
C ALA A 312 11.89 7.13 1.31
N PHE A 313 11.49 6.15 2.13
CA PHE A 313 10.16 5.55 2.02
C PHE A 313 9.13 6.10 3.01
N LYS A 314 9.58 6.79 4.06
CA LYS A 314 8.69 7.41 5.05
C LYS A 314 9.35 8.63 5.66
N VAL A 315 8.59 9.71 5.79
CA VAL A 315 8.97 10.90 6.55
C VAL A 315 7.99 11.05 7.71
N MET A 316 8.50 11.38 8.90
CA MET A 316 7.67 11.69 10.05
C MET A 316 8.27 12.82 10.88
N THR A 317 7.42 13.55 11.59
CA THR A 317 7.84 14.60 12.51
C THR A 317 7.86 14.04 13.94
N ASP A 318 9.02 14.10 14.57
CA ASP A 318 9.21 13.66 15.93
C ASP A 318 9.34 14.90 16.85
N PRO A 319 8.64 14.94 18.00
CA PRO A 319 8.66 16.10 18.90
C PRO A 319 10.04 16.44 19.46
N TYR A 320 10.93 15.44 19.59
CA TYR A 320 12.24 15.58 20.24
C TYR A 320 13.39 15.73 19.26
N VAL A 321 13.32 15.05 18.13
CA VAL A 321 14.41 14.96 17.14
C VAL A 321 14.13 15.80 15.91
N GLY A 322 12.89 16.21 15.73
CA GLY A 322 12.41 16.91 14.55
C GLY A 322 12.07 15.93 13.40
N ARG A 323 12.45 16.29 12.18
CA ARG A 323 12.14 15.49 11.00
C ARG A 323 13.01 14.23 10.93
N LEU A 324 12.37 13.07 10.87
CA LEU A 324 12.96 11.76 10.67
C LEU A 324 12.60 11.27 9.27
N THR A 325 13.60 10.89 8.48
CA THR A 325 13.41 10.30 7.15
C THR A 325 13.88 8.85 7.19
N PHE A 326 12.96 7.92 7.04
CA PHE A 326 13.27 6.49 7.00
C PHE A 326 13.82 6.12 5.63
N LEU A 327 14.95 5.43 5.64
CA LEU A 327 15.74 5.08 4.48
C LEU A 327 15.91 3.56 4.39
N ARG A 328 15.67 3.00 3.21
CA ARG A 328 16.15 1.69 2.83
C ARG A 328 17.45 1.87 2.03
N VAL A 329 18.56 1.41 2.58
CA VAL A 329 19.86 1.42 1.89
C VAL A 329 19.92 0.22 0.96
N TYR A 330 20.00 0.45 -0.34
CA TYR A 330 20.09 -0.61 -1.33
C TYR A 330 21.53 -0.98 -1.66
N SER A 331 22.43 0.00 -1.76
CA SER A 331 23.84 -0.23 -2.05
C SER A 331 24.74 0.72 -1.27
N GLY A 332 25.99 0.32 -1.10
CA GLY A 332 27.02 1.15 -0.47
C GLY A 332 26.85 1.31 1.03
N ILE A 333 27.56 2.31 1.55
CA ILE A 333 27.63 2.65 2.97
C ILE A 333 27.32 4.13 3.14
N ILE A 334 26.51 4.46 4.13
CA ILE A 334 26.28 5.85 4.53
C ILE A 334 26.79 6.09 5.94
N THR A 335 27.43 7.25 6.14
CA THR A 335 28.03 7.65 7.41
C THR A 335 27.33 8.88 7.99
N ALA A 336 27.13 8.92 9.30
CA ALA A 336 26.59 10.08 9.99
C ALA A 336 27.50 11.30 9.75
N GLY A 337 26.88 12.45 9.49
CA GLY A 337 27.58 13.70 9.15
C GLY A 337 27.94 13.86 7.66
N SER A 338 27.74 12.84 6.83
CA SER A 338 28.05 12.88 5.39
C SER A 338 27.02 13.68 4.58
N TYR A 339 27.43 14.05 3.36
CA TYR A 339 26.55 14.66 2.36
C TYR A 339 26.10 13.62 1.36
N VAL A 340 24.85 13.73 0.94
CA VAL A 340 24.23 12.90 -0.10
C VAL A 340 23.56 13.78 -1.13
N LEU A 341 23.44 13.28 -2.35
CA LEU A 341 22.63 13.89 -3.40
C LEU A 341 21.20 13.32 -3.32
N ASN A 342 20.21 14.18 -3.21
CA ASN A 342 18.85 13.83 -3.52
C ASN A 342 18.69 13.90 -5.05
N ALA A 343 18.74 12.75 -5.70
CA ALA A 343 18.72 12.67 -7.15
C ALA A 343 17.36 13.06 -7.75
N THR A 344 16.27 12.98 -6.96
CA THR A 344 14.91 13.33 -7.41
C THR A 344 14.74 14.83 -7.60
N ASN A 345 15.32 15.66 -6.71
CA ASN A 345 15.19 17.12 -6.74
C ASN A 345 16.52 17.85 -7.03
N GLY A 346 17.64 17.12 -7.24
CA GLY A 346 18.95 17.66 -7.56
C GLY A 346 19.65 18.39 -6.40
N LYS A 347 19.13 18.32 -5.17
CA LYS A 347 19.70 19.02 -4.02
C LYS A 347 20.67 18.14 -3.25
N LYS A 348 21.73 18.78 -2.74
CA LYS A 348 22.70 18.16 -1.84
C LYS A 348 22.29 18.42 -0.40
N GLU A 349 22.11 17.36 0.38
CA GLU A 349 21.70 17.42 1.76
C GLU A 349 22.70 16.74 2.70
N ARG A 350 22.68 17.17 3.97
CA ARG A 350 23.54 16.59 4.99
C ARG A 350 22.72 15.71 5.93
N ILE A 351 23.13 14.47 6.10
CA ILE A 351 22.60 13.58 7.14
C ILE A 351 23.35 13.86 8.44
N ALA A 352 22.73 14.57 9.35
CA ALA A 352 23.38 14.96 10.61
C ALA A 352 23.60 13.73 11.52
N ARG A 353 22.61 12.87 11.65
CA ARG A 353 22.63 11.64 12.45
C ARG A 353 21.92 10.50 11.72
N LEU A 354 22.36 9.28 11.99
CA LEU A 354 21.69 8.05 11.59
C LEU A 354 21.16 7.36 12.84
N VAL A 355 19.92 6.89 12.79
CA VAL A 355 19.22 6.29 13.92
C VAL A 355 18.62 4.96 13.49
N ARG A 356 18.83 3.92 14.28
CA ARG A 356 18.15 2.63 14.14
C ARG A 356 17.07 2.52 15.21
N MET A 357 15.88 2.10 14.80
CA MET A 357 14.75 1.92 15.70
C MET A 357 14.77 0.53 16.33
N TYR A 358 14.69 0.47 17.65
CA TYR A 358 14.57 -0.76 18.43
C TYR A 358 13.38 -0.61 19.36
N ALA A 359 12.20 -1.00 18.91
CA ALA A 359 10.96 -0.80 19.64
C ALA A 359 10.77 0.69 20.00
N ASP A 360 10.75 1.03 21.29
CA ASP A 360 10.68 2.39 21.82
C ASP A 360 12.04 3.11 21.90
N GLN A 361 13.14 2.39 21.67
CA GLN A 361 14.50 2.91 21.81
C GLN A 361 15.08 3.33 20.45
N ARG A 362 15.84 4.42 20.47
CA ARG A 362 16.55 4.94 19.32
C ARG A 362 18.04 4.80 19.57
N LEU A 363 18.72 4.04 18.73
CA LEU A 363 20.17 3.88 18.80
C LEU A 363 20.82 4.66 17.68
N GLU A 364 21.76 5.55 18.03
CA GLU A 364 22.56 6.25 17.04
C GLU A 364 23.60 5.29 16.44
N GLU A 365 23.66 5.28 15.11
CA GLU A 365 24.63 4.51 14.34
C GLU A 365 25.57 5.48 13.62
N GLN A 366 26.86 5.13 13.56
CA GLN A 366 27.85 5.91 12.83
C GLN A 366 27.82 5.60 11.34
N GLU A 367 27.56 4.36 11.00
CA GLU A 367 27.53 3.84 9.63
C GLU A 367 26.34 2.90 9.47
N VAL A 368 25.68 2.98 8.30
CA VAL A 368 24.63 2.05 7.90
C VAL A 368 25.00 1.49 6.52
N TYR A 369 24.77 0.22 6.33
CA TYR A 369 25.26 -0.60 5.24
C TYR A 369 24.16 -0.98 4.27
N ALA A 370 24.54 -1.46 3.08
CA ALA A 370 23.60 -2.03 2.10
C ALA A 370 22.67 -3.07 2.76
N GLY A 371 21.40 -3.10 2.36
CA GLY A 371 20.40 -4.01 2.89
C GLY A 371 19.75 -3.60 4.21
N ASP A 372 20.23 -2.55 4.88
CA ASP A 372 19.68 -2.08 6.15
C ASP A 372 18.56 -1.06 5.99
N ILE A 373 17.75 -0.94 7.04
CA ILE A 373 16.73 0.10 7.23
C ILE A 373 17.16 1.00 8.40
N CYS A 374 17.16 2.31 8.19
CA CYS A 374 17.50 3.29 9.21
C CYS A 374 16.67 4.57 9.06
N ALA A 375 16.78 5.47 10.02
CA ALA A 375 16.24 6.83 9.92
C ALA A 375 17.37 7.85 9.88
N GLY A 376 17.31 8.77 8.91
CA GLY A 376 18.20 9.92 8.79
C GLY A 376 17.60 11.17 9.44
N VAL A 377 18.39 11.90 10.19
CA VAL A 377 18.04 13.18 10.79
C VAL A 377 18.81 14.30 10.08
N GLY A 378 18.13 15.41 9.80
CA GLY A 378 18.75 16.59 9.18
C GLY A 378 18.45 16.78 7.70
N LEU A 379 17.76 15.86 7.09
CA LEU A 379 17.24 15.98 5.71
C LEU A 379 16.04 16.93 5.70
N LYS A 380 16.17 18.07 5.01
CA LYS A 380 15.16 19.14 5.03
C LYS A 380 14.23 19.10 3.82
N ASP A 381 14.80 18.82 2.66
CA ASP A 381 14.12 18.85 1.37
C ASP A 381 13.70 17.46 0.86
N THR A 382 14.19 16.40 1.50
CA THR A 382 13.85 15.01 1.11
C THR A 382 12.42 14.67 1.49
N THR A 383 11.65 14.16 0.56
CA THR A 383 10.26 13.70 0.72
C THR A 383 10.14 12.19 0.53
N THR A 384 8.97 11.65 0.85
CA THR A 384 8.68 10.22 0.63
C THR A 384 8.73 9.90 -0.87
N GLY A 385 9.51 8.87 -1.24
CA GLY A 385 9.73 8.47 -2.62
C GLY A 385 11.03 9.02 -3.23
N ASP A 386 11.74 9.92 -2.55
CA ASP A 386 12.99 10.47 -3.06
C ASP A 386 14.15 9.46 -2.97
N THR A 387 15.03 9.53 -3.94
CA THR A 387 16.29 8.76 -3.96
C THR A 387 17.44 9.58 -3.45
N LEU A 388 18.15 9.03 -2.47
CA LEU A 388 19.41 9.57 -1.98
C LEU A 388 20.57 8.72 -2.50
N CYS A 389 21.61 9.35 -3.05
CA CYS A 389 22.73 8.62 -3.64
C CYS A 389 24.06 9.36 -3.48
N ASP A 390 25.14 8.69 -3.89
CA ASP A 390 26.47 9.31 -4.02
C ASP A 390 26.44 10.32 -5.17
N GLU A 391 26.93 11.53 -4.92
CA GLU A 391 27.03 12.61 -5.91
C GLU A 391 27.85 12.22 -7.16
N LYS A 392 28.81 11.30 -6.99
CA LYS A 392 29.68 10.84 -8.09
C LYS A 392 29.07 9.73 -8.95
N ALA A 393 28.01 9.13 -8.46
CA ALA A 393 27.31 8.02 -9.15
C ALA A 393 25.79 8.20 -8.99
N PRO A 394 25.21 9.27 -9.57
CA PRO A 394 23.81 9.58 -9.42
C PRO A 394 22.94 8.48 -10.03
N ILE A 395 21.84 8.19 -9.38
CA ILE A 395 20.80 7.27 -9.83
C ILE A 395 19.47 7.71 -9.23
N ILE A 396 18.42 7.60 -10.01
CA ILE A 396 17.03 7.73 -9.53
C ILE A 396 16.45 6.32 -9.50
N LEU A 397 16.19 5.79 -8.32
CA LEU A 397 15.53 4.50 -8.16
C LEU A 397 14.08 4.62 -8.60
N GLU A 398 13.47 3.51 -8.98
CA GLU A 398 12.08 3.49 -9.43
C GLU A 398 11.17 4.27 -8.48
N ARG A 399 10.37 5.19 -9.05
CA ARG A 399 9.51 6.09 -8.27
C ARG A 399 8.32 5.35 -7.70
N MET A 400 7.92 5.74 -6.48
CA MET A 400 6.66 5.32 -5.90
C MET A 400 5.50 6.05 -6.58
N THR A 401 4.49 5.33 -7.01
CA THR A 401 3.23 5.91 -7.47
C THR A 401 2.23 5.90 -6.32
N PHE A 402 1.66 7.06 -6.02
CA PHE A 402 0.71 7.20 -4.93
C PHE A 402 -0.72 7.31 -5.49
N PRO A 403 -1.70 6.63 -4.87
CA PRO A 403 -3.09 6.75 -5.29
C PRO A 403 -3.62 8.16 -5.04
N GLU A 404 -4.49 8.62 -5.92
CA GLU A 404 -5.19 9.89 -5.74
C GLU A 404 -6.21 9.79 -4.61
N PRO A 405 -6.36 10.85 -3.78
CA PRO A 405 -7.36 10.85 -2.72
C PRO A 405 -8.78 10.77 -3.28
N VAL A 406 -9.67 10.06 -2.58
CA VAL A 406 -11.04 9.79 -3.04
C VAL A 406 -12.11 10.61 -2.35
N ILE A 407 -11.84 11.13 -1.15
CA ILE A 407 -12.78 12.00 -0.43
C ILE A 407 -12.14 13.34 -0.10
N SER A 408 -12.96 14.36 0.00
CA SER A 408 -12.53 15.72 0.38
C SER A 408 -13.50 16.32 1.39
N VAL A 409 -12.97 17.06 2.35
CA VAL A 409 -13.73 17.85 3.32
C VAL A 409 -13.21 19.28 3.35
N ALA A 410 -14.11 20.23 3.57
CA ALA A 410 -13.71 21.60 3.86
C ALA A 410 -13.32 21.71 5.33
N ILE A 411 -12.21 22.38 5.61
CA ILE A 411 -11.75 22.62 6.97
C ILE A 411 -11.60 24.12 7.21
N GLU A 412 -12.12 24.60 8.33
CA GLU A 412 -12.08 26.00 8.72
C GLU A 412 -11.55 26.13 10.14
N PRO A 413 -10.58 27.03 10.41
CA PRO A 413 -10.07 27.25 11.75
C PRO A 413 -11.17 27.88 12.61
N LYS A 414 -11.30 27.47 13.88
CA LYS A 414 -12.28 28.06 14.79
C LYS A 414 -11.95 29.51 15.15
N THR A 415 -10.68 29.87 15.18
CA THR A 415 -10.23 31.22 15.49
C THR A 415 -9.25 31.74 14.45
N LYS A 416 -9.16 33.09 14.34
CA LYS A 416 -8.20 33.71 13.42
C LYS A 416 -6.74 33.40 13.81
N ALA A 417 -6.45 33.17 15.08
CA ALA A 417 -5.12 32.78 15.56
C ALA A 417 -4.74 31.34 15.15
N ASP A 418 -5.74 30.48 14.88
CA ASP A 418 -5.51 29.12 14.44
C ASP A 418 -5.27 29.01 12.92
N GLN A 419 -5.56 30.07 12.16
CA GLN A 419 -5.42 30.04 10.69
C GLN A 419 -3.97 29.82 10.24
N ASP A 420 -3.03 30.59 10.82
CA ASP A 420 -1.61 30.46 10.48
C ASP A 420 -1.04 29.11 10.95
N LYS A 421 -1.43 28.70 12.16
CA LYS A 421 -1.04 27.40 12.72
C LYS A 421 -1.60 26.23 11.90
N MET A 422 -2.85 26.37 11.42
CA MET A 422 -3.49 25.37 10.56
C MET A 422 -2.72 25.15 9.26
N GLY A 423 -2.30 26.23 8.60
CA GLY A 423 -1.49 26.15 7.39
C GLY A 423 -0.20 25.37 7.61
N ILE A 424 0.52 25.67 8.70
CA ILE A 424 1.78 24.98 9.06
C ILE A 424 1.52 23.50 9.41
N ALA A 425 0.45 23.22 10.16
CA ALA A 425 0.10 21.86 10.54
C ALA A 425 -0.27 21.01 9.31
N LEU A 426 -1.12 21.55 8.43
CA LEU A 426 -1.54 20.87 7.19
C LEU A 426 -0.35 20.61 6.25
N GLN A 427 0.56 21.57 6.13
CA GLN A 427 1.78 21.39 5.32
C GLN A 427 2.65 20.25 5.86
N LYS A 428 2.90 20.20 7.17
CA LYS A 428 3.69 19.12 7.78
C LYS A 428 3.04 17.76 7.61
N LEU A 429 1.71 17.68 7.79
CA LEU A 429 0.96 16.45 7.60
C LEU A 429 0.99 15.99 6.14
N ALA A 430 0.93 16.91 5.17
CA ALA A 430 1.07 16.59 3.74
C ALA A 430 2.49 16.17 3.35
N GLU A 431 3.53 16.65 4.06
CA GLU A 431 4.91 16.17 3.87
C GLU A 431 5.11 14.73 4.37
N GLU A 432 4.36 14.32 5.40
CA GLU A 432 4.41 12.96 5.96
C GLU A 432 3.62 11.96 5.12
N ASP A 433 2.48 12.38 4.59
CA ASP A 433 1.53 11.53 3.86
C ASP A 433 1.27 12.05 2.43
N PRO A 434 1.87 11.43 1.42
CA PRO A 434 1.67 11.83 0.01
C PRO A 434 0.24 11.62 -0.51
N SER A 435 -0.60 10.81 0.15
CA SER A 435 -2.02 10.63 -0.20
C SER A 435 -2.92 11.70 0.40
N PHE A 436 -2.39 12.51 1.33
CA PHE A 436 -3.07 13.65 1.90
C PHE A 436 -2.75 14.92 1.12
N ARG A 437 -3.77 15.57 0.59
CA ARG A 437 -3.63 16.82 -0.19
C ARG A 437 -4.37 17.95 0.46
N VAL A 438 -3.79 19.15 0.33
CA VAL A 438 -4.36 20.40 0.80
C VAL A 438 -4.49 21.36 -0.37
N LYS A 439 -5.67 21.89 -0.61
CA LYS A 439 -5.95 22.89 -1.65
C LYS A 439 -6.73 24.05 -1.04
N SER A 440 -6.28 25.27 -1.28
CA SER A 440 -7.08 26.45 -1.02
C SER A 440 -7.95 26.76 -2.22
N ASP A 441 -9.24 26.80 -2.03
CA ASP A 441 -10.18 27.22 -3.06
C ASP A 441 -10.19 28.76 -3.11
N THR A 442 -9.76 29.31 -4.25
CA THR A 442 -9.65 30.76 -4.45
C THR A 442 -10.99 31.45 -4.59
N GLU A 443 -12.05 30.73 -5.01
CA GLU A 443 -13.39 31.29 -5.16
C GLU A 443 -14.15 31.32 -3.85
N THR A 444 -14.07 30.26 -3.04
CA THR A 444 -14.78 30.15 -1.77
C THR A 444 -13.93 30.58 -0.57
N GLY A 445 -12.62 30.70 -0.74
CA GLY A 445 -11.68 30.98 0.35
C GLY A 445 -11.53 29.82 1.34
N GLN A 446 -12.13 28.66 1.05
CA GLN A 446 -12.07 27.49 1.91
C GLN A 446 -10.77 26.71 1.71
N THR A 447 -10.27 26.13 2.79
CA THR A 447 -9.22 25.13 2.72
C THR A 447 -9.88 23.77 2.60
N ILE A 448 -9.57 23.06 1.51
CA ILE A 448 -10.05 21.71 1.24
C ILE A 448 -8.94 20.72 1.52
N ILE A 449 -9.22 19.72 2.36
CA ILE A 449 -8.33 18.60 2.62
C ILE A 449 -8.91 17.34 1.96
N SER A 450 -8.05 16.56 1.34
CA SER A 450 -8.44 15.36 0.61
C SER A 450 -7.62 14.16 1.10
N GLY A 451 -8.25 13.00 1.22
CA GLY A 451 -7.64 11.78 1.73
C GLY A 451 -8.30 10.51 1.18
N MET A 452 -7.81 9.36 1.62
CA MET A 452 -8.20 8.04 1.11
C MET A 452 -9.54 7.55 1.66
N GLY A 453 -9.99 8.07 2.82
CA GLY A 453 -11.25 7.67 3.45
C GLY A 453 -11.62 8.56 4.63
N GLU A 454 -12.81 8.34 5.20
CA GLU A 454 -13.30 9.11 6.35
C GLU A 454 -12.37 8.98 7.56
N LEU A 455 -11.97 7.75 7.87
CA LEU A 455 -11.06 7.48 8.98
C LEU A 455 -9.72 8.17 8.80
N HIS A 456 -9.19 8.21 7.59
CA HIS A 456 -7.94 8.91 7.28
C HIS A 456 -8.07 10.41 7.60
N LEU A 457 -9.10 11.08 7.10
CA LEU A 457 -9.31 12.51 7.36
C LEU A 457 -9.61 12.80 8.83
N ASP A 458 -10.37 11.94 9.52
CA ASP A 458 -10.62 12.05 10.96
C ASP A 458 -9.33 12.04 11.77
N ILE A 459 -8.39 11.14 11.41
CA ILE A 459 -7.10 11.03 12.09
C ILE A 459 -6.24 12.26 11.81
N ILE A 460 -6.22 12.76 10.58
CA ILE A 460 -5.50 14.00 10.24
C ILE A 460 -6.01 15.18 11.08
N VAL A 461 -7.31 15.33 11.21
CA VAL A 461 -7.92 16.42 12.01
C VAL A 461 -7.65 16.24 13.50
N ASP A 462 -7.72 15.03 14.00
CA ASP A 462 -7.39 14.72 15.40
C ASP A 462 -5.90 14.97 15.70
N ARG A 463 -5.01 14.65 14.77
CA ARG A 463 -3.58 15.00 14.85
C ARG A 463 -3.34 16.50 14.87
N MET A 464 -4.08 17.27 14.05
CA MET A 464 -4.02 18.73 14.10
C MET A 464 -4.35 19.26 15.49
N LEU A 465 -5.40 18.72 16.11
CA LEU A 465 -5.80 19.11 17.48
C LEU A 465 -4.76 18.71 18.52
N ARG A 466 -4.31 17.46 18.52
CA ARG A 466 -3.44 16.91 19.58
C ARG A 466 -1.99 17.36 19.45
N GLU A 467 -1.41 17.29 18.25
CA GLU A 467 0.01 17.56 18.02
C GLU A 467 0.28 19.07 17.82
N PHE A 468 -0.60 19.77 17.08
CA PHE A 468 -0.39 21.18 16.72
C PHE A 468 -1.23 22.17 17.53
N LYS A 469 -2.17 21.67 18.38
CA LYS A 469 -3.08 22.49 19.17
C LYS A 469 -3.91 23.46 18.30
N VAL A 470 -4.39 22.97 17.16
CA VAL A 470 -5.23 23.70 16.21
C VAL A 470 -6.64 23.12 16.24
N GLU A 471 -7.62 23.94 16.58
CA GLU A 471 -9.04 23.59 16.51
C GLU A 471 -9.64 24.03 15.17
N ALA A 472 -10.32 23.11 14.51
CA ALA A 472 -10.97 23.37 13.22
C ALA A 472 -12.40 22.81 13.17
N ASN A 473 -13.25 23.45 12.37
CA ASN A 473 -14.56 22.94 11.98
C ASN A 473 -14.41 22.16 10.67
N ILE A 474 -15.08 21.03 10.59
CA ILE A 474 -15.08 20.18 9.40
C ILE A 474 -16.41 20.35 8.69
N GLY A 475 -16.38 20.65 7.40
CA GLY A 475 -17.55 20.62 6.51
C GLY A 475 -17.92 19.18 6.15
N LYS A 476 -19.08 19.01 5.48
CA LYS A 476 -19.48 17.68 4.98
C LYS A 476 -18.42 17.15 4.02
N PRO A 477 -18.13 15.83 4.05
CA PRO A 477 -17.25 15.22 3.10
C PRO A 477 -17.70 15.50 1.66
N GLN A 478 -16.78 15.84 0.80
CA GLN A 478 -17.05 15.99 -0.62
C GLN A 478 -16.51 14.77 -1.38
N VAL A 479 -17.28 14.33 -2.38
CA VAL A 479 -16.89 13.22 -3.24
C VAL A 479 -15.99 13.74 -4.36
N ALA A 480 -14.86 13.12 -4.57
CA ALA A 480 -13.98 13.45 -5.69
C ALA A 480 -14.53 12.83 -6.97
N TYR A 481 -15.45 13.55 -7.60
CA TYR A 481 -15.94 13.19 -8.93
C TYR A 481 -14.84 13.34 -9.98
N ARG A 482 -14.98 12.61 -11.07
CA ARG A 482 -14.14 12.72 -12.28
C ARG A 482 -15.04 12.95 -13.48
N GLU A 483 -14.45 13.41 -14.56
CA GLU A 483 -15.10 13.46 -15.86
C GLU A 483 -14.38 12.53 -16.83
N THR A 484 -15.08 12.04 -17.84
CA THR A 484 -14.50 11.30 -18.97
C THR A 484 -15.36 11.52 -20.22
N ILE A 485 -14.95 10.91 -21.32
CA ILE A 485 -15.69 10.93 -22.59
C ILE A 485 -16.11 9.53 -23.01
N ARG A 486 -17.22 9.40 -23.72
CA ARG A 486 -17.72 8.11 -24.24
C ARG A 486 -17.64 7.99 -25.75
N GLY A 487 -17.48 9.09 -26.43
CA GLY A 487 -17.43 9.15 -27.88
C GLY A 487 -16.08 9.61 -28.39
N ASN A 488 -15.95 9.57 -29.71
CA ASN A 488 -14.78 10.09 -30.40
C ASN A 488 -15.09 11.48 -30.97
N ALA A 489 -14.10 12.35 -31.03
CA ALA A 489 -14.19 13.64 -31.69
C ALA A 489 -12.93 13.93 -32.51
N ASP A 490 -13.11 14.56 -33.65
CA ASP A 490 -12.03 15.17 -34.43
C ASP A 490 -12.15 16.68 -34.27
N GLN A 491 -11.11 17.34 -33.80
CA GLN A 491 -11.13 18.76 -33.46
C GLN A 491 -9.98 19.50 -34.11
N ASP A 492 -10.36 20.55 -34.86
CA ASP A 492 -9.46 21.54 -35.46
C ASP A 492 -9.56 22.83 -34.63
N SER A 493 -8.48 23.26 -34.00
CA SER A 493 -8.46 24.45 -33.14
C SER A 493 -7.32 25.39 -33.48
N LYS A 494 -7.69 26.64 -33.73
CA LYS A 494 -6.76 27.73 -34.05
C LYS A 494 -6.85 28.83 -33.01
N PHE A 495 -5.73 29.17 -32.44
CA PHE A 495 -5.58 30.36 -31.60
C PHE A 495 -4.89 31.46 -32.43
N ILE A 496 -5.61 32.51 -32.72
CA ILE A 496 -5.10 33.68 -33.45
C ILE A 496 -5.42 34.93 -32.66
N ARG A 497 -4.41 35.69 -32.29
CA ARG A 497 -4.57 36.98 -31.62
C ARG A 497 -3.63 38.02 -32.26
N GLN A 498 -4.18 39.08 -32.75
CA GLN A 498 -3.44 40.25 -33.20
C GLN A 498 -3.76 41.44 -32.30
N SER A 499 -2.75 41.98 -31.64
CA SER A 499 -2.84 43.17 -30.80
C SER A 499 -1.62 44.04 -31.07
N GLY A 500 -1.69 44.93 -32.05
CA GLY A 500 -0.78 46.06 -32.30
C GLY A 500 0.72 45.74 -32.15
N GLY A 501 1.23 44.74 -32.88
CA GLY A 501 2.63 44.29 -32.80
C GLY A 501 2.78 42.84 -33.29
N LYS A 502 3.67 42.07 -32.69
CA LYS A 502 3.86 40.62 -32.96
C LYS A 502 2.56 39.87 -32.66
N GLY A 503 1.98 39.19 -33.65
CA GLY A 503 0.80 38.36 -33.48
C GLY A 503 1.07 37.09 -32.64
N GLN A 504 0.01 36.35 -32.31
CA GLN A 504 0.09 35.01 -31.72
C GLN A 504 -0.67 34.03 -32.59
N TYR A 505 -0.03 32.93 -32.95
CA TYR A 505 -0.61 31.90 -33.80
C TYR A 505 -0.26 30.51 -33.30
N GLY A 506 -1.28 29.69 -33.03
CA GLY A 506 -1.16 28.28 -32.75
C GLY A 506 -2.31 27.51 -33.40
N HIS A 507 -2.01 26.41 -34.09
CA HIS A 507 -3.01 25.59 -34.75
C HIS A 507 -2.70 24.10 -34.53
N VAL A 508 -3.66 23.38 -33.98
CA VAL A 508 -3.57 21.94 -33.71
C VAL A 508 -4.82 21.23 -34.21
N LYS A 509 -4.63 20.05 -34.79
CA LYS A 509 -5.72 19.12 -35.11
C LYS A 509 -5.51 17.82 -34.31
N VAL A 510 -6.52 17.44 -33.54
CA VAL A 510 -6.47 16.31 -32.64
C VAL A 510 -7.64 15.38 -32.83
N ARG A 511 -7.38 14.08 -32.68
CA ARG A 511 -8.42 13.06 -32.45
C ARG A 511 -8.46 12.74 -30.98
N ILE A 512 -9.66 12.80 -30.43
CA ILE A 512 -9.92 12.56 -29.02
C ILE A 512 -10.79 11.32 -28.96
N SER A 513 -10.41 10.35 -28.13
CA SER A 513 -11.12 9.10 -27.91
C SER A 513 -11.00 8.66 -26.45
N PRO A 514 -11.92 7.82 -25.95
CA PRO A 514 -11.75 7.18 -24.67
C PRO A 514 -10.45 6.35 -24.65
N ALA A 515 -9.73 6.41 -23.53
CA ALA A 515 -8.60 5.53 -23.25
C ALA A 515 -9.07 4.30 -22.45
N GLU A 516 -8.15 3.38 -22.19
CA GLU A 516 -8.42 2.24 -21.30
C GLU A 516 -8.63 2.74 -19.86
N GLU A 517 -9.38 1.98 -19.08
CA GLU A 517 -9.68 2.30 -17.68
C GLU A 517 -8.37 2.44 -16.88
N ASN A 518 -8.26 3.53 -16.12
CA ASN A 518 -7.06 3.91 -15.35
C ASN A 518 -5.82 4.27 -16.18
N ALA A 519 -5.96 4.51 -17.47
CA ALA A 519 -4.86 4.97 -18.30
C ALA A 519 -4.55 6.48 -18.14
N GLY A 520 -5.48 7.23 -17.53
CA GLY A 520 -5.34 8.67 -17.33
C GLY A 520 -5.31 9.46 -18.64
N PHE A 521 -4.34 10.38 -18.80
CA PHE A 521 -4.12 11.12 -20.02
C PHE A 521 -3.12 10.42 -20.93
N VAL A 522 -3.56 9.94 -22.08
CA VAL A 522 -2.71 9.28 -23.09
C VAL A 522 -2.52 10.21 -24.27
N PHE A 523 -1.30 10.64 -24.52
CA PHE A 523 -0.95 11.52 -25.63
C PHE A 523 -0.12 10.78 -26.69
N GLU A 524 -0.57 10.82 -27.94
CA GLU A 524 0.17 10.29 -29.08
C GLU A 524 0.50 11.41 -30.09
N ASN A 525 1.79 11.56 -30.35
CA ASN A 525 2.25 12.47 -31.41
C ASN A 525 2.30 11.71 -32.75
N LYS A 526 1.43 12.09 -33.67
CA LYS A 526 1.35 11.57 -35.08
C LYS A 526 1.63 12.61 -36.12
N ILE A 527 2.33 13.70 -35.77
CA ILE A 527 2.72 14.74 -36.72
C ILE A 527 3.69 14.16 -37.76
N VAL A 528 3.36 14.34 -39.01
CA VAL A 528 4.20 13.93 -40.15
C VAL A 528 4.62 15.18 -40.96
N GLY A 529 5.82 15.16 -41.53
CA GLY A 529 6.29 16.22 -42.44
C GLY A 529 6.60 17.57 -41.80
N GLY A 530 6.66 17.64 -40.43
CA GLY A 530 7.01 18.89 -39.75
C GLY A 530 5.90 19.94 -39.75
N ALA A 531 4.63 19.53 -39.89
CA ALA A 531 3.47 20.42 -39.87
C ALA A 531 3.41 21.32 -38.62
N ILE A 532 3.92 20.79 -37.50
CA ILE A 532 4.19 21.53 -36.24
C ILE A 532 5.66 21.30 -35.89
N PRO A 533 6.47 22.35 -35.65
CA PRO A 533 7.82 22.21 -35.11
C PRO A 533 7.86 21.48 -33.80
N LYS A 534 8.91 20.67 -33.57
CA LYS A 534 9.03 19.82 -32.38
C LYS A 534 8.95 20.61 -31.06
N GLU A 535 9.46 21.83 -31.05
CA GLU A 535 9.46 22.74 -29.88
C GLU A 535 8.05 23.15 -29.43
N TYR A 536 7.03 23.07 -30.32
CA TYR A 536 5.64 23.43 -29.97
C TYR A 536 4.76 22.26 -29.61
N ILE A 537 5.22 21.02 -29.81
CA ILE A 537 4.44 19.80 -29.50
C ILE A 537 4.24 19.65 -28.00
N GLU A 538 5.31 19.79 -27.23
CA GLU A 538 5.24 19.67 -25.75
C GLU A 538 4.44 20.79 -25.09
N PRO A 539 4.57 22.07 -25.48
CA PRO A 539 3.65 23.11 -25.05
C PRO A 539 2.18 22.83 -25.36
N ALA A 540 1.87 22.32 -26.57
CA ALA A 540 0.51 21.92 -26.93
C ALA A 540 0.00 20.78 -26.03
N ARG A 541 0.81 19.73 -25.77
CA ARG A 541 0.50 18.63 -24.84
C ARG A 541 0.20 19.14 -23.44
N LYS A 542 1.05 20.02 -22.90
CA LYS A 542 0.83 20.63 -21.58
C LYS A 542 -0.46 21.42 -21.50
N GLY A 543 -0.79 22.17 -22.57
CA GLY A 543 -2.05 22.90 -22.65
C GLY A 543 -3.28 21.98 -22.69
N MET A 544 -3.15 20.81 -23.32
CA MET A 544 -4.18 19.77 -23.33
C MET A 544 -4.36 19.17 -21.93
N GLU A 545 -3.27 18.78 -21.27
CA GLU A 545 -3.25 18.19 -19.94
C GLU A 545 -3.87 19.12 -18.89
N GLU A 546 -3.45 20.38 -18.84
CA GLU A 546 -4.02 21.40 -17.93
C GLU A 546 -5.52 21.65 -18.19
N ALA A 547 -5.98 21.52 -19.45
CA ALA A 547 -7.39 21.66 -19.76
C ALA A 547 -8.23 20.49 -19.23
N LEU A 548 -7.67 19.28 -19.24
CA LEU A 548 -8.30 18.09 -18.66
C LEU A 548 -8.39 18.18 -17.12
N GLU A 549 -7.39 18.77 -16.46
CA GLU A 549 -7.45 19.00 -15.02
C GLU A 549 -8.60 19.93 -14.59
N GLY A 550 -8.98 20.85 -15.46
CA GLY A 550 -10.07 21.80 -15.20
C GLY A 550 -11.47 21.26 -15.48
N GLY A 551 -11.60 20.09 -16.06
CA GLY A 551 -12.89 19.51 -16.46
C GLY A 551 -13.64 20.28 -17.56
N ILE A 552 -14.77 19.72 -17.99
CA ILE A 552 -15.56 20.27 -19.11
C ILE A 552 -17.05 20.46 -18.72
N LEU A 553 -17.59 19.57 -17.89
CA LEU A 553 -19.01 19.59 -17.48
C LEU A 553 -19.25 20.34 -16.17
N ALA A 554 -18.48 19.98 -15.15
CA ALA A 554 -18.68 20.45 -13.79
C ALA A 554 -17.38 20.92 -13.13
N GLY A 555 -16.27 20.93 -13.86
CA GLY A 555 -14.96 21.35 -13.37
C GLY A 555 -14.18 20.25 -12.64
N PHE A 556 -14.57 18.99 -12.80
CA PHE A 556 -13.83 17.88 -12.22
C PHE A 556 -12.74 17.39 -13.18
N PRO A 557 -11.57 16.96 -12.67
CA PRO A 557 -10.51 16.45 -13.52
C PRO A 557 -10.99 15.32 -14.44
N MET A 558 -10.63 15.39 -15.72
CA MET A 558 -10.93 14.33 -16.68
C MET A 558 -9.90 13.23 -16.64
N ILE A 559 -10.33 11.99 -16.73
CA ILE A 559 -9.50 10.79 -16.76
C ILE A 559 -9.84 9.93 -17.97
N ASP A 560 -8.91 9.04 -18.34
CA ASP A 560 -9.06 8.04 -19.40
C ASP A 560 -9.39 8.66 -20.76
N VAL A 561 -8.63 9.69 -21.12
CA VAL A 561 -8.74 10.40 -22.38
C VAL A 561 -7.48 10.20 -23.21
N LYS A 562 -7.64 9.67 -24.42
CA LYS A 562 -6.58 9.55 -25.40
C LYS A 562 -6.68 10.67 -26.43
N VAL A 563 -5.56 11.33 -26.68
CA VAL A 563 -5.45 12.42 -27.65
C VAL A 563 -4.34 12.13 -28.65
N GLU A 564 -4.68 12.06 -29.92
CA GLU A 564 -3.72 11.95 -31.02
C GLU A 564 -3.58 13.31 -31.70
N LEU A 565 -2.41 13.95 -31.59
CA LEU A 565 -2.04 15.14 -32.32
C LEU A 565 -1.52 14.71 -33.69
N TYR A 566 -2.32 14.89 -34.79
CA TYR A 566 -2.00 14.32 -36.07
C TYR A 566 -1.67 15.37 -37.15
N ASP A 567 -2.12 16.63 -36.97
CA ASP A 567 -1.88 17.70 -37.96
C ASP A 567 -1.93 19.09 -37.27
N GLY A 568 -1.58 20.12 -37.99
CA GLY A 568 -1.63 21.50 -37.56
C GLY A 568 -0.89 22.42 -38.52
N SER A 569 -0.66 23.64 -38.11
CA SER A 569 0.20 24.57 -38.84
C SER A 569 0.82 25.61 -37.92
N TYR A 570 1.91 26.20 -38.34
CA TYR A 570 2.60 27.26 -37.60
C TYR A 570 2.84 28.47 -38.54
N HIS A 571 3.15 29.58 -37.91
CA HIS A 571 3.54 30.80 -38.60
C HIS A 571 4.94 31.21 -38.13
N GLU A 572 5.86 31.45 -39.08
CA GLU A 572 7.28 31.65 -38.78
C GLU A 572 7.55 32.80 -37.80
N VAL A 573 6.71 33.82 -37.76
CA VAL A 573 6.89 35.04 -36.93
C VAL A 573 5.99 35.05 -35.71
N ASP A 574 4.73 34.56 -35.84
CA ASP A 574 3.68 34.74 -34.83
C ASP A 574 3.46 33.48 -33.96
N SER A 575 4.10 32.35 -34.30
CA SER A 575 4.00 31.16 -33.48
C SER A 575 4.87 31.28 -32.21
N SER A 576 4.34 30.75 -31.10
CA SER A 576 5.02 30.73 -29.83
C SER A 576 4.53 29.52 -29.01
N GLU A 577 5.33 29.10 -28.03
CA GLU A 577 4.96 28.04 -27.07
C GLU A 577 3.62 28.34 -26.39
N MET A 578 3.40 29.60 -25.98
CA MET A 578 2.15 30.01 -25.34
C MET A 578 0.95 29.90 -26.29
N ALA A 579 1.10 30.25 -27.56
CA ALA A 579 0.02 30.16 -28.54
C ALA A 579 -0.39 28.69 -28.79
N PHE A 580 0.58 27.77 -28.85
CA PHE A 580 0.32 26.34 -28.98
C PHE A 580 -0.25 25.72 -27.71
N LYS A 581 0.19 26.18 -26.54
CA LYS A 581 -0.41 25.78 -25.24
C LYS A 581 -1.90 26.16 -25.20
N ILE A 582 -2.24 27.40 -25.60
CA ILE A 582 -3.64 27.85 -25.65
C ILE A 582 -4.43 27.07 -26.71
N ALA A 583 -3.86 26.86 -27.91
CA ALA A 583 -4.52 26.08 -28.95
C ALA A 583 -4.79 24.64 -28.50
N GLY A 584 -3.86 24.00 -27.79
CA GLY A 584 -4.04 22.68 -27.19
C GLY A 584 -5.17 22.68 -26.16
N SER A 585 -5.21 23.65 -25.25
CA SER A 585 -6.30 23.81 -24.29
C SER A 585 -7.66 23.99 -24.94
N MET A 586 -7.76 24.81 -25.97
CA MET A 586 -8.98 25.00 -26.74
C MET A 586 -9.43 23.72 -27.43
N ALA A 587 -8.48 22.98 -28.04
CA ALA A 587 -8.77 21.73 -28.73
C ALA A 587 -9.42 20.71 -27.81
N ILE A 588 -8.91 20.57 -26.58
CA ILE A 588 -9.49 19.67 -25.56
C ILE A 588 -10.88 20.14 -25.15
N LYS A 589 -11.04 21.42 -24.80
CA LYS A 589 -12.33 21.94 -24.33
C LYS A 589 -13.44 21.74 -25.37
N ASP A 590 -13.17 22.07 -26.64
CA ASP A 590 -14.15 21.97 -27.70
C ASP A 590 -14.36 20.51 -28.15
N GLY A 591 -13.28 19.74 -28.24
CA GLY A 591 -13.33 18.35 -28.66
C GLY A 591 -14.00 17.42 -27.65
N CYS A 592 -13.68 17.54 -26.35
CA CYS A 592 -14.32 16.74 -25.32
C CYS A 592 -15.81 17.07 -25.18
N ARG A 593 -16.25 18.32 -25.38
CA ARG A 593 -17.70 18.66 -25.45
C ARG A 593 -18.44 17.90 -26.55
N LYS A 594 -17.80 17.63 -27.68
CA LYS A 594 -18.38 16.84 -28.78
C LYS A 594 -18.32 15.34 -28.55
N ALA A 595 -17.37 14.88 -27.72
CA ALA A 595 -17.11 13.48 -27.46
C ALA A 595 -18.01 12.86 -26.36
N GLN A 596 -19.19 13.42 -26.11
CA GLN A 596 -20.15 12.95 -25.11
C GLN A 596 -19.52 12.83 -23.70
N PRO A 597 -19.12 13.93 -23.09
CA PRO A 597 -18.55 13.91 -21.75
C PRO A 597 -19.58 13.45 -20.73
N CYS A 598 -19.14 12.78 -19.68
CA CYS A 598 -19.96 12.32 -18.56
C CYS A 598 -19.19 12.41 -17.23
N ILE A 599 -19.94 12.45 -16.13
CA ILE A 599 -19.38 12.47 -14.78
C ILE A 599 -19.25 11.03 -14.27
N LEU A 600 -18.14 10.78 -13.61
CA LEU A 600 -17.82 9.53 -12.92
C LEU A 600 -17.86 9.72 -11.41
N GLU A 601 -18.41 8.74 -10.70
CA GLU A 601 -18.38 8.68 -9.23
C GLU A 601 -17.52 7.50 -8.76
N PRO A 602 -16.81 7.65 -7.62
CA PRO A 602 -16.03 6.57 -7.05
C PRO A 602 -16.95 5.49 -6.46
N MET A 603 -16.76 4.26 -6.90
CA MET A 603 -17.44 3.08 -6.40
C MET A 603 -16.58 2.41 -5.32
N MET A 604 -17.20 2.07 -4.22
CA MET A 604 -16.57 1.40 -3.10
C MET A 604 -16.97 -0.07 -3.08
N LYS A 605 -16.00 -0.96 -2.99
CA LYS A 605 -16.22 -2.36 -2.65
C LYS A 605 -16.41 -2.46 -1.15
N VAL A 606 -17.58 -2.89 -0.74
CA VAL A 606 -18.01 -2.95 0.65
C VAL A 606 -18.16 -4.40 1.07
N GLU A 607 -17.52 -4.79 2.17
CA GLU A 607 -17.77 -6.06 2.86
C GLU A 607 -18.44 -5.78 4.19
N ILE A 608 -19.58 -6.41 4.43
CA ILE A 608 -20.40 -6.21 5.61
C ILE A 608 -20.54 -7.55 6.31
N GLU A 609 -20.02 -7.65 7.50
CA GLU A 609 -20.17 -8.82 8.36
C GLU A 609 -21.32 -8.59 9.35
N ILE A 610 -22.31 -9.45 9.29
CA ILE A 610 -23.54 -9.36 10.09
C ILE A 610 -24.05 -10.75 10.49
N PRO A 611 -24.80 -10.87 11.58
CA PRO A 611 -25.59 -12.06 11.84
C PRO A 611 -26.62 -12.29 10.72
N ASP A 612 -26.81 -13.56 10.34
CA ASP A 612 -27.67 -13.96 9.21
C ASP A 612 -29.09 -13.38 9.27
N GLU A 613 -29.64 -13.23 10.47
CA GLU A 613 -30.98 -12.63 10.69
C GLU A 613 -31.14 -11.19 10.12
N PHE A 614 -30.04 -10.44 9.92
CA PHE A 614 -30.08 -9.08 9.37
C PHE A 614 -29.77 -9.01 7.87
N THR A 615 -29.45 -10.13 7.23
CA THR A 615 -29.01 -10.15 5.82
C THR A 615 -30.01 -9.47 4.89
N GLY A 616 -31.30 -9.78 5.01
CA GLY A 616 -32.34 -9.16 4.18
C GLY A 616 -32.46 -7.63 4.39
N THR A 617 -32.34 -7.17 5.62
CA THR A 617 -32.40 -5.74 5.97
C THR A 617 -31.23 -4.99 5.35
N ILE A 618 -30.02 -5.55 5.44
CA ILE A 618 -28.79 -4.93 4.93
C ILE A 618 -28.75 -4.93 3.40
N ILE A 619 -29.17 -6.02 2.74
CA ILE A 619 -29.29 -6.05 1.27
C ILE A 619 -30.28 -4.97 0.78
N GLY A 620 -31.40 -4.79 1.49
CA GLY A 620 -32.36 -3.72 1.22
C GLY A 620 -31.76 -2.33 1.40
N ASP A 621 -30.98 -2.10 2.45
CA ASP A 621 -30.29 -0.82 2.68
C ASP A 621 -29.24 -0.52 1.63
N ILE A 622 -28.41 -1.50 1.26
CA ILE A 622 -27.44 -1.38 0.18
C ILE A 622 -28.12 -1.02 -1.15
N SER A 623 -29.23 -1.68 -1.48
CA SER A 623 -29.98 -1.36 -2.70
C SER A 623 -30.54 0.06 -2.69
N ARG A 624 -31.04 0.53 -1.55
CA ARG A 624 -31.48 1.93 -1.35
C ARG A 624 -30.33 2.94 -1.56
N ARG A 625 -29.11 2.56 -1.23
CA ARG A 625 -27.90 3.34 -1.43
C ARG A 625 -27.32 3.24 -2.84
N ARG A 626 -28.09 2.76 -3.81
CA ARG A 626 -27.68 2.49 -5.20
C ARG A 626 -26.57 1.44 -5.30
N GLY A 627 -26.38 0.65 -4.26
CA GLY A 627 -25.41 -0.42 -4.25
C GLY A 627 -25.87 -1.64 -5.02
N ARG A 628 -24.90 -2.35 -5.58
CA ARG A 628 -25.07 -3.62 -6.28
C ARG A 628 -24.44 -4.73 -5.42
N VAL A 629 -25.26 -5.64 -4.90
CA VAL A 629 -24.78 -6.79 -4.16
C VAL A 629 -24.14 -7.78 -5.12
N GLU A 630 -22.89 -8.16 -4.88
CA GLU A 630 -22.13 -9.10 -5.70
C GLU A 630 -22.20 -10.53 -5.17
N GLY A 631 -22.37 -10.69 -3.86
CA GLY A 631 -22.48 -12.00 -3.25
C GLY A 631 -22.72 -11.96 -1.76
N GLN A 632 -23.05 -13.11 -1.21
CA GLN A 632 -23.16 -13.36 0.21
C GLN A 632 -22.54 -14.71 0.55
N GLU A 633 -21.76 -14.76 1.64
CA GLU A 633 -21.07 -15.98 2.06
C GLU A 633 -21.27 -16.20 3.56
N PRO A 634 -21.76 -17.38 3.98
CA PRO A 634 -21.80 -17.75 5.39
C PRO A 634 -20.38 -17.82 5.97
N GLN A 635 -20.18 -17.27 7.16
CA GLN A 635 -18.89 -17.29 7.84
C GLN A 635 -18.77 -18.52 8.76
N GLY A 636 -18.46 -19.66 8.18
CA GLY A 636 -18.29 -20.92 8.94
C GLY A 636 -19.52 -21.25 9.81
N ASN A 637 -19.28 -21.68 11.05
CA ASN A 637 -20.34 -22.03 12.04
C ASN A 637 -20.68 -20.86 12.98
N THR A 638 -20.30 -19.62 12.66
CA THR A 638 -20.49 -18.46 13.56
C THR A 638 -21.91 -17.90 13.54
N GLY A 639 -22.73 -18.29 12.57
CA GLY A 639 -24.05 -17.68 12.32
C GLY A 639 -23.99 -16.29 11.70
N ASN A 640 -22.81 -15.85 11.28
CA ASN A 640 -22.60 -14.58 10.56
C ASN A 640 -22.55 -14.82 9.05
N VAL A 641 -22.89 -13.78 8.31
CA VAL A 641 -22.82 -13.73 6.84
C VAL A 641 -21.99 -12.52 6.43
N ILE A 642 -21.14 -12.68 5.44
CA ILE A 642 -20.45 -11.58 4.77
C ILE A 642 -21.21 -11.23 3.51
N VAL A 643 -21.71 -10.00 3.42
CA VAL A 643 -22.35 -9.45 2.23
C VAL A 643 -21.32 -8.56 1.52
N ARG A 644 -21.08 -8.86 0.24
CA ARG A 644 -20.20 -8.04 -0.63
C ARG A 644 -21.04 -7.24 -1.60
N ALA A 645 -20.71 -5.97 -1.72
CA ALA A 645 -21.41 -5.05 -2.60
C ALA A 645 -20.50 -3.97 -3.17
N LEU A 646 -20.88 -3.41 -4.33
CA LEU A 646 -20.34 -2.18 -4.87
C LEU A 646 -21.34 -1.06 -4.61
N VAL A 647 -20.89 0.02 -3.95
CA VAL A 647 -21.75 1.13 -3.55
C VAL A 647 -21.06 2.45 -3.87
N PRO A 648 -21.76 3.45 -4.44
CA PRO A 648 -21.19 4.78 -4.63
C PRO A 648 -20.77 5.42 -3.30
N LEU A 649 -19.56 6.00 -3.25
CA LEU A 649 -19.04 6.64 -2.04
C LEU A 649 -19.99 7.71 -1.48
N ALA A 650 -20.64 8.49 -2.37
CA ALA A 650 -21.63 9.50 -1.98
C ALA A 650 -22.76 8.96 -1.10
N ASN A 651 -23.10 7.68 -1.24
CA ASN A 651 -24.17 7.02 -0.50
C ASN A 651 -23.68 6.25 0.74
N MET A 652 -22.37 6.24 1.00
CA MET A 652 -21.78 5.54 2.16
C MET A 652 -21.55 6.45 3.37
N PHE A 653 -21.65 7.77 3.22
CA PHE A 653 -21.50 8.67 4.35
C PHE A 653 -22.55 8.38 5.44
N GLY A 654 -22.08 8.23 6.68
CA GLY A 654 -22.92 7.88 7.82
C GLY A 654 -23.34 6.40 7.89
N TYR A 655 -22.87 5.55 6.96
CA TYR A 655 -23.25 4.13 6.91
C TYR A 655 -22.94 3.37 8.20
N ALA A 656 -21.83 3.66 8.87
CA ALA A 656 -21.46 3.03 10.14
C ALA A 656 -22.57 3.14 11.20
N THR A 657 -23.20 4.32 11.30
CA THR A 657 -24.30 4.58 12.23
C THR A 657 -25.56 3.79 11.83
N ASP A 658 -25.90 3.82 10.54
CA ASP A 658 -27.06 3.11 10.03
C ASP A 658 -26.90 1.58 10.16
N LEU A 659 -25.71 1.04 9.86
CA LEU A 659 -25.40 -0.36 10.04
C LEU A 659 -25.56 -0.81 11.50
N ARG A 660 -24.98 -0.06 12.44
CA ARG A 660 -25.11 -0.34 13.88
C ARG A 660 -26.57 -0.31 14.34
N SER A 661 -27.33 0.68 13.87
CA SER A 661 -28.76 0.78 14.17
C SER A 661 -29.55 -0.43 13.64
N ASN A 662 -29.30 -0.82 12.38
CA ASN A 662 -29.99 -1.92 11.70
C ASN A 662 -29.58 -3.30 12.22
N THR A 663 -28.43 -3.44 12.87
CA THR A 663 -27.87 -4.73 13.35
C THR A 663 -27.75 -4.80 14.87
N GLN A 664 -28.36 -3.85 15.61
CA GLN A 664 -28.26 -3.76 17.08
C GLN A 664 -26.80 -3.73 17.58
N GLY A 665 -25.93 -3.01 16.84
CA GLY A 665 -24.52 -2.88 17.15
C GLY A 665 -23.63 -4.08 16.78
N ARG A 666 -24.17 -5.13 16.16
CA ARG A 666 -23.45 -6.37 15.86
C ARG A 666 -22.83 -6.41 14.45
N GLY A 667 -23.20 -5.46 13.59
CA GLY A 667 -22.65 -5.40 12.23
C GLY A 667 -21.34 -4.62 12.19
N THR A 668 -20.40 -5.10 11.40
CA THR A 668 -19.16 -4.40 11.03
C THR A 668 -19.06 -4.31 9.52
N PHE A 669 -18.36 -3.31 9.02
CA PHE A 669 -18.08 -3.22 7.60
C PHE A 669 -16.67 -2.69 7.34
N SER A 670 -16.16 -3.02 6.17
CA SER A 670 -15.02 -2.37 5.56
C SER A 670 -15.38 -1.93 4.16
N MET A 671 -14.75 -0.87 3.68
CA MET A 671 -14.90 -0.43 2.29
C MET A 671 -13.55 -0.03 1.73
N GLU A 672 -13.38 -0.30 0.46
CA GLU A 672 -12.19 0.10 -0.30
C GLU A 672 -12.60 0.69 -1.64
N PHE A 673 -11.77 1.59 -2.17
CA PHE A 673 -11.98 2.10 -3.51
C PHE A 673 -11.84 0.96 -4.53
N HIS A 674 -12.83 0.85 -5.43
CA HIS A 674 -12.82 -0.15 -6.49
C HIS A 674 -12.45 0.46 -7.84
N ASN A 675 -13.33 1.32 -8.36
CA ASN A 675 -13.17 1.99 -9.65
C ASN A 675 -14.04 3.24 -9.71
N TYR A 676 -13.98 3.94 -10.83
CA TYR A 676 -14.92 4.99 -11.19
C TYR A 676 -15.98 4.46 -12.14
N GLU A 677 -17.27 4.70 -11.84
CA GLU A 677 -18.40 4.36 -12.72
C GLU A 677 -19.20 5.61 -13.08
N GLN A 678 -19.84 5.59 -14.25
CA GLN A 678 -20.65 6.71 -14.69
C GLN A 678 -21.86 6.89 -13.78
N VAL A 679 -22.11 8.13 -13.36
CA VAL A 679 -23.31 8.47 -12.58
C VAL A 679 -24.59 8.38 -13.44
N PRO A 680 -25.74 7.98 -12.85
CA PRO A 680 -27.03 8.07 -13.54
C PRO A 680 -27.37 9.51 -13.97
N ALA A 681 -28.06 9.66 -15.12
CA ALA A 681 -28.32 10.96 -15.72
C ALA A 681 -29.07 11.96 -14.81
N ASN A 682 -29.89 11.48 -13.90
CA ASN A 682 -30.56 12.34 -12.91
C ASN A 682 -29.57 12.88 -11.86
N VAL A 683 -28.63 12.07 -11.40
CA VAL A 683 -27.57 12.44 -10.46
C VAL A 683 -26.55 13.36 -11.12
N GLU A 684 -26.20 13.11 -12.39
CA GLU A 684 -25.29 13.94 -13.17
C GLU A 684 -25.81 15.40 -13.23
N LYS A 685 -27.10 15.60 -13.51
CA LYS A 685 -27.71 16.93 -13.53
C LYS A 685 -27.61 17.64 -12.19
N GLU A 686 -27.91 16.93 -11.09
CA GLU A 686 -27.79 17.51 -9.74
C GLU A 686 -26.34 17.93 -9.41
N ILE A 687 -25.36 17.14 -9.83
CA ILE A 687 -23.94 17.43 -9.60
C ILE A 687 -23.53 18.66 -10.39
N ILE A 688 -23.92 18.77 -11.67
CA ILE A 688 -23.63 19.94 -12.53
C ILE A 688 -24.28 21.20 -11.97
N GLU A 689 -25.52 21.12 -11.51
CA GLU A 689 -26.22 22.28 -10.88
C GLU A 689 -25.51 22.74 -9.60
N LYS A 690 -25.06 21.80 -8.76
CA LYS A 690 -24.35 22.10 -7.50
C LYS A 690 -22.95 22.65 -7.71
N SER A 691 -22.25 22.25 -8.78
CA SER A 691 -20.90 22.75 -9.10
C SER A 691 -20.88 24.22 -9.56
N GLY A 692 -22.03 24.79 -9.86
CA GLY A 692 -22.13 26.17 -10.34
C GLY A 692 -21.70 26.33 -11.81
N ALA A 693 -21.23 25.29 -12.48
CA ALA A 693 -20.77 25.34 -13.86
C ALA A 693 -21.88 25.65 -14.88
N ALA A 694 -23.15 25.46 -14.49
CA ALA A 694 -24.32 25.82 -15.32
C ALA A 694 -24.52 27.35 -15.48
N LYS A 695 -23.76 28.19 -14.77
CA LYS A 695 -23.86 29.67 -14.82
C LYS A 695 -22.69 30.35 -15.55
N ALA A 696 -21.72 29.60 -16.06
CA ALA A 696 -20.59 30.09 -16.85
C ALA A 696 -20.74 29.66 -18.38
#